data_d8e1327e3f8cece2fe3eb6979b801760
#
_entry.id   d8e1327e3f8cece2fe3eb6979b801760
#
_cell.length_a   1.000
_cell.length_b   1.000
_cell.length_c   1.000
_cell.angle_alpha   90.00
_cell.angle_beta   90.00
_cell.angle_gamma   90.00
#
_symmetry.space_group_name_H-M   'P 1'
#
loop_
_entity.id
_entity.type
_entity.pdbx_description
1 polymer ?
#
loop_
_entity_poly.entity_id
_entity_poly.type
_entity_poly.pdbx_seq_one_letter_code
_entity_poly.pdbx_strand_id
1 'polypeptide(L)'
;MRRPITSTYRLQLRGPHADPTGRQFGFAEAAEQIPYLRSLGVSHLYLSPIFTAVKESNHNYDVTDPTVVNPELGGIDGLRELSAAAHEAGLGIVLDIVPNHLGVETPRLNRWWWDVLKLGRASEYESYFDIDWHEDNGADGRLGLPVLGAEGDEGKFELVHLPEVGEDVLKYYDKYFPLDPESYSSLDDDPVDVYSRQHYRLMFWRDGVISYRRFFSVNGLAGIRQEDPLVFEQTHRILRQLIAEDLIDGIRVDHPDGLADPFDYLTRLRDLIGDDRWLVVEKILGVNEPLDPRLAVDGTTGYDAMREFDGVFISRESEDALSMLALQQSGSTWDEAAIEAAEHQLKRDVASSELGAEIRRLTRAIRRDNFSTAGHTVSDDDLTTTVIELVAAIPVYRADYISLSRITSSVVAEMARRFPSRRDALDLITAALLANSEAKTRFAQVCGAVMAKGVEDTLFYRACRLVALQEVGGAPGRFGVSAAEFHLLQQERATLWPHAMTSLTTHDTKRTEDTRARIIGITETASDFAELVRQVNAIVPPPDSATGHFLIQNIVGVWPHDGEITESLRERLHDYAIKAVREAGVKTSWFDHDPGFEQAITDWIDALLFGPVTSALTSFAGRLHNGAIQVSLGRKMLQLVGPGIPDTYQGQEYFDLSLVDPDNRRFVDYTRRAQTLEQYLDFKSGTDRSLAAYLALGTENSADESAEAQDIPGPSLYPHLPRIIDRAKQAVVREALMLRREYPDVFLSGEHQPVFGVGEAEWHLVGIARGDGDVHGAAGLSVIALATRRPLLLERNGGWGNTTVTLPRGTWVDRMSGRTYEGTVPVADVLGVLPTALLVSSRLINSVAL
;
A
#
# COMPACT_ATOMS: atom_id res chain seq x y z
N MET A 1 -3.08 24.58 10.72
CA MET A 1 -4.00 23.90 9.76
C MET A 1 -5.35 24.55 9.84
N ARG A 2 -6.03 24.77 8.70
CA ARG A 2 -7.34 25.44 8.64
C ARG A 2 -8.43 24.63 9.35
N ARG A 3 -8.42 23.31 9.13
CA ARG A 3 -9.21 22.31 9.86
C ARG A 3 -8.24 21.31 10.46
N PRO A 4 -8.22 21.11 11.78
CA PRO A 4 -7.29 20.16 12.41
C PRO A 4 -7.52 18.75 11.87
N ILE A 5 -6.48 18.19 11.23
CA ILE A 5 -6.55 16.81 10.78
C ILE A 5 -6.19 15.88 11.94
N THR A 6 -7.11 15.01 12.32
CA THR A 6 -6.92 14.06 13.41
C THR A 6 -7.07 12.61 12.97
N SER A 7 -7.67 12.39 11.80
CA SER A 7 -7.83 11.10 11.15
C SER A 7 -8.28 11.27 9.71
N THR A 8 -8.07 10.24 8.89
CA THR A 8 -8.59 10.15 7.53
C THR A 8 -9.46 8.90 7.34
N TYR A 9 -10.32 8.94 6.34
CA TYR A 9 -11.05 7.78 5.84
C TYR A 9 -10.90 7.73 4.31
N ARG A 10 -10.22 6.69 3.82
CA ARG A 10 -9.95 6.52 2.39
C ARG A 10 -11.19 6.06 1.64
N LEU A 11 -11.60 6.80 0.61
CA LEU A 11 -12.67 6.46 -0.32
C LEU A 11 -12.08 6.16 -1.70
N GLN A 12 -12.40 4.99 -2.25
CA GLN A 12 -12.05 4.60 -3.61
C GLN A 12 -13.16 5.02 -4.56
N LEU A 13 -12.93 6.12 -5.28
CA LEU A 13 -13.86 6.66 -6.25
C LEU A 13 -13.77 5.89 -7.57
N ARG A 14 -14.91 5.67 -8.21
CA ARG A 14 -14.98 5.05 -9.54
C ARG A 14 -16.23 5.49 -10.28
N GLY A 15 -16.08 5.67 -11.60
CA GLY A 15 -17.17 5.97 -12.51
C GLY A 15 -18.02 4.75 -12.88
N PRO A 16 -19.12 4.94 -13.60
CA PRO A 16 -20.03 3.86 -13.98
C PRO A 16 -19.43 2.85 -14.99
N HIS A 17 -18.41 3.25 -15.75
CA HIS A 17 -17.75 2.36 -16.71
C HIS A 17 -16.69 1.45 -16.08
N ALA A 18 -16.31 1.72 -14.83
CA ALA A 18 -15.34 0.91 -14.10
C ALA A 18 -15.91 -0.41 -13.53
N ASP A 19 -17.21 -0.60 -13.60
CA ASP A 19 -17.90 -1.82 -13.14
C ASP A 19 -18.80 -2.37 -14.24
N PRO A 20 -18.73 -3.68 -14.55
CA PRO A 20 -19.56 -4.29 -15.61
C PRO A 20 -21.08 -4.15 -15.41
N THR A 21 -21.52 -3.92 -14.16
CA THR A 21 -22.93 -3.70 -13.82
C THR A 21 -23.36 -2.24 -13.89
N GLY A 22 -22.42 -1.33 -14.19
CA GLY A 22 -22.64 0.12 -14.21
C GLY A 22 -22.75 0.74 -12.81
N ARG A 23 -22.38 0.02 -11.74
CA ARG A 23 -22.34 0.55 -10.38
C ARG A 23 -21.20 1.55 -10.23
N GLN A 24 -21.47 2.70 -9.64
CA GLN A 24 -20.52 3.78 -9.44
C GLN A 24 -20.36 4.14 -7.96
N PHE A 25 -19.28 4.85 -7.65
CA PHE A 25 -19.06 5.54 -6.39
C PHE A 25 -18.25 6.82 -6.67
N GLY A 26 -18.94 7.87 -7.13
CA GLY A 26 -18.38 9.18 -7.43
C GLY A 26 -18.55 10.18 -6.28
N PHE A 27 -18.51 11.47 -6.60
CA PHE A 27 -18.62 12.51 -5.59
C PHE A 27 -20.00 12.57 -4.93
N ALA A 28 -21.07 12.29 -5.66
CA ALA A 28 -22.43 12.28 -5.12
C ALA A 28 -22.60 11.16 -4.09
N GLU A 29 -22.19 9.94 -4.42
CA GLU A 29 -22.24 8.78 -3.52
C GLU A 29 -21.35 9.00 -2.30
N ALA A 30 -20.19 9.65 -2.46
CA ALA A 30 -19.31 10.02 -1.35
C ALA A 30 -19.96 11.05 -0.42
N ALA A 31 -20.66 12.03 -0.98
CA ALA A 31 -21.39 13.04 -0.20
C ALA A 31 -22.51 12.43 0.64
N GLU A 32 -23.21 11.40 0.15
CA GLU A 32 -24.21 10.66 0.91
C GLU A 32 -23.65 9.99 2.17
N GLN A 33 -22.32 9.68 2.20
CA GLN A 33 -21.69 9.02 3.34
C GLN A 33 -21.21 10.01 4.42
N ILE A 34 -21.25 11.31 4.19
CA ILE A 34 -20.77 12.34 5.12
C ILE A 34 -21.43 12.23 6.50
N PRO A 35 -22.75 12.07 6.65
CA PRO A 35 -23.38 11.94 7.95
C PRO A 35 -22.86 10.72 8.75
N TYR A 36 -22.68 9.60 8.08
CA TYR A 36 -22.10 8.39 8.67
C TYR A 36 -20.67 8.62 9.14
N LEU A 37 -19.79 9.11 8.25
CA LEU A 37 -18.36 9.30 8.52
C LEU A 37 -18.13 10.34 9.63
N ARG A 38 -18.93 11.41 9.65
CA ARG A 38 -18.93 12.37 10.76
C ARG A 38 -19.29 11.70 12.09
N SER A 39 -20.34 10.88 12.09
CA SER A 39 -20.82 10.17 13.29
C SER A 39 -19.82 9.11 13.77
N LEU A 40 -19.07 8.51 12.84
CA LEU A 40 -17.96 7.62 13.13
C LEU A 40 -16.77 8.33 13.79
N GLY A 41 -16.63 9.65 13.60
CA GLY A 41 -15.57 10.46 14.19
C GLY A 41 -14.44 10.84 13.23
N VAL A 42 -14.57 10.53 11.95
CA VAL A 42 -13.60 10.92 10.90
C VAL A 42 -13.45 12.43 10.84
N SER A 43 -12.24 12.94 10.65
CA SER A 43 -11.99 14.38 10.48
C SER A 43 -11.86 14.79 9.01
N HIS A 44 -11.30 13.91 8.15
CA HIS A 44 -11.08 14.20 6.72
C HIS A 44 -11.42 13.01 5.85
N LEU A 45 -12.07 13.28 4.71
CA LEU A 45 -12.17 12.34 3.60
C LEU A 45 -10.83 12.29 2.87
N TYR A 46 -10.34 11.11 2.57
CA TYR A 46 -9.14 10.91 1.76
C TYR A 46 -9.56 10.24 0.45
N LEU A 47 -9.58 11.02 -0.64
CA LEU A 47 -10.08 10.58 -1.93
C LEU A 47 -8.99 9.92 -2.76
N SER A 48 -9.31 8.83 -3.47
CA SER A 48 -8.48 8.32 -4.58
C SER A 48 -8.34 9.39 -5.67
N PRO A 49 -7.40 9.23 -6.65
CA PRO A 49 -7.17 10.25 -7.68
C PRO A 49 -8.46 10.71 -8.36
N ILE A 50 -8.61 12.03 -8.54
CA ILE A 50 -9.84 12.65 -9.03
C ILE A 50 -9.72 13.29 -10.42
N PHE A 51 -8.53 13.28 -11.03
CA PHE A 51 -8.34 13.84 -12.36
C PHE A 51 -8.79 12.85 -13.44
N THR A 52 -8.99 13.36 -14.66
CA THR A 52 -9.51 12.55 -15.76
C THR A 52 -8.57 11.37 -16.05
N ALA A 53 -9.11 10.17 -15.94
CA ALA A 53 -8.41 8.90 -16.13
C ALA A 53 -9.11 8.08 -17.23
N VAL A 54 -8.61 6.86 -17.50
CA VAL A 54 -9.30 5.90 -18.36
C VAL A 54 -10.69 5.60 -17.77
N LYS A 55 -11.72 5.56 -18.59
CA LYS A 55 -13.13 5.44 -18.11
C LYS A 55 -13.40 4.14 -17.36
N GLU A 56 -12.74 3.07 -17.77
CA GLU A 56 -12.83 1.74 -17.19
C GLU A 56 -11.96 1.58 -15.92
N SER A 57 -11.19 2.62 -15.54
CA SER A 57 -10.31 2.58 -14.38
C SER A 57 -11.09 2.48 -13.07
N ASN A 58 -10.76 1.50 -12.27
CA ASN A 58 -11.33 1.30 -10.94
C ASN A 58 -10.49 1.96 -9.82
N HIS A 59 -9.42 2.70 -10.18
CA HIS A 59 -8.45 3.31 -9.27
C HIS A 59 -8.05 4.74 -9.63
N ASN A 60 -8.15 5.15 -10.89
CA ASN A 60 -7.82 6.48 -11.45
C ASN A 60 -6.33 6.90 -11.37
N TYR A 61 -5.37 5.97 -11.17
CA TYR A 61 -3.94 6.27 -11.24
C TYR A 61 -3.41 6.37 -12.67
N ASP A 62 -4.18 5.94 -13.66
CA ASP A 62 -3.94 6.03 -15.10
C ASP A 62 -4.49 7.34 -15.68
N VAL A 63 -4.11 8.47 -15.04
CA VAL A 63 -4.56 9.83 -15.41
C VAL A 63 -4.20 10.15 -16.86
N THR A 64 -5.19 10.51 -17.65
CA THR A 64 -5.01 10.91 -19.06
C THR A 64 -5.03 12.42 -19.26
N ASP A 65 -5.69 13.18 -18.38
CA ASP A 65 -5.67 14.65 -18.36
C ASP A 65 -5.63 15.17 -16.91
N PRO A 66 -4.47 15.63 -16.43
CA PRO A 66 -4.33 16.14 -15.06
C PRO A 66 -4.88 17.56 -14.88
N THR A 67 -5.43 18.18 -15.93
CA THR A 67 -5.96 19.55 -15.92
C THR A 67 -7.48 19.64 -15.72
N VAL A 68 -8.15 18.48 -15.66
CA VAL A 68 -9.61 18.37 -15.56
C VAL A 68 -10.00 17.39 -14.46
N VAL A 69 -10.91 17.80 -13.58
CA VAL A 69 -11.56 16.88 -12.63
C VAL A 69 -12.42 15.89 -13.42
N ASN A 70 -12.27 14.61 -13.13
CA ASN A 70 -12.85 13.50 -13.90
C ASN A 70 -14.38 13.62 -14.02
N PRO A 71 -14.91 13.80 -15.25
CA PRO A 71 -16.37 13.86 -15.47
C PRO A 71 -17.11 12.59 -15.04
N GLU A 72 -16.47 11.42 -15.13
CA GLU A 72 -17.04 10.13 -14.69
C GLU A 72 -17.31 10.08 -13.18
N LEU A 73 -16.62 10.94 -12.39
CA LEU A 73 -16.82 11.07 -10.94
C LEU A 73 -17.81 12.19 -10.56
N GLY A 74 -18.28 12.97 -11.53
CA GLY A 74 -19.14 14.14 -11.32
C GLY A 74 -18.50 15.48 -11.67
N GLY A 75 -17.23 15.49 -12.13
CA GLY A 75 -16.52 16.70 -12.55
C GLY A 75 -16.29 17.70 -11.43
N ILE A 76 -15.90 18.93 -11.81
CA ILE A 76 -15.59 20.00 -10.84
C ILE A 76 -16.81 20.41 -10.01
N ASP A 77 -18.01 20.38 -10.59
CA ASP A 77 -19.22 20.78 -9.88
C ASP A 77 -19.61 19.75 -8.81
N GLY A 78 -19.50 18.45 -9.12
CA GLY A 78 -19.70 17.39 -8.12
C GLY A 78 -18.68 17.46 -6.97
N LEU A 79 -17.41 17.82 -7.26
CA LEU A 79 -16.41 18.06 -6.22
C LEU A 79 -16.75 19.28 -5.35
N ARG A 80 -17.28 20.35 -5.94
CA ARG A 80 -17.76 21.54 -5.18
C ARG A 80 -18.89 21.17 -4.22
N GLU A 81 -19.84 20.36 -4.68
CA GLU A 81 -20.95 19.88 -3.86
C GLU A 81 -20.46 18.99 -2.72
N LEU A 82 -19.56 18.03 -3.00
CA LEU A 82 -18.94 17.18 -1.98
C LEU A 82 -18.18 18.01 -0.94
N SER A 83 -17.35 18.97 -1.41
CA SER A 83 -16.56 19.83 -0.53
C SER A 83 -17.45 20.71 0.37
N ALA A 84 -18.50 21.32 -0.19
CA ALA A 84 -19.44 22.09 0.58
C ALA A 84 -20.13 21.26 1.68
N ALA A 85 -20.62 20.07 1.33
CA ALA A 85 -21.24 19.16 2.28
C ALA A 85 -20.27 18.68 3.37
N ALA A 86 -19.02 18.36 3.00
CA ALA A 86 -17.98 17.95 3.95
C ALA A 86 -17.64 19.09 4.92
N HIS A 87 -17.41 20.30 4.42
CA HIS A 87 -17.08 21.47 5.23
C HIS A 87 -18.24 21.90 6.16
N GLU A 88 -19.48 21.84 5.69
CA GLU A 88 -20.67 22.07 6.52
C GLU A 88 -20.76 21.06 7.67
N ALA A 89 -20.39 19.80 7.39
CA ALA A 89 -20.31 18.76 8.41
C ALA A 89 -19.07 18.86 9.31
N GLY A 90 -18.15 19.80 9.05
CA GLY A 90 -16.88 19.94 9.78
C GLY A 90 -15.85 18.86 9.46
N LEU A 91 -15.89 18.28 8.25
CA LEU A 91 -14.89 17.42 7.69
C LEU A 91 -14.06 18.17 6.64
N GLY A 92 -12.78 17.80 6.48
CA GLY A 92 -11.93 18.28 5.39
C GLY A 92 -11.80 17.25 4.28
N ILE A 93 -11.06 17.62 3.22
CA ILE A 93 -10.77 16.75 2.06
C ILE A 93 -9.27 16.69 1.80
N VAL A 94 -8.75 15.48 1.68
CA VAL A 94 -7.37 15.18 1.25
C VAL A 94 -7.43 14.54 -0.13
N LEU A 95 -6.66 15.07 -1.07
CA LEU A 95 -6.55 14.52 -2.43
C LEU A 95 -5.33 13.64 -2.59
N ASP A 96 -5.49 12.58 -3.38
CA ASP A 96 -4.41 11.79 -3.94
C ASP A 96 -4.05 12.33 -5.32
N ILE A 97 -2.79 12.73 -5.53
CA ILE A 97 -2.30 13.23 -6.82
C ILE A 97 -1.18 12.35 -7.37
N VAL A 98 -1.14 12.23 -8.70
CA VAL A 98 -0.21 11.35 -9.43
C VAL A 98 0.73 12.18 -10.30
N PRO A 99 1.82 12.74 -9.74
CA PRO A 99 2.69 13.64 -10.50
C PRO A 99 3.71 12.91 -11.40
N ASN A 100 4.01 11.63 -11.11
CA ASN A 100 5.11 10.93 -11.74
C ASN A 100 4.86 10.53 -13.20
N HIS A 101 3.61 10.21 -13.56
CA HIS A 101 3.29 9.65 -14.89
C HIS A 101 1.88 10.00 -15.34
N LEU A 102 1.61 9.79 -16.65
CA LEU A 102 0.28 9.84 -17.25
C LEU A 102 -0.02 8.56 -18.03
N GLY A 103 -1.31 8.22 -18.14
CA GLY A 103 -1.81 7.12 -18.95
C GLY A 103 -1.68 7.42 -20.45
N VAL A 104 -1.04 6.49 -21.18
CA VAL A 104 -0.76 6.57 -22.62
C VAL A 104 -1.10 5.28 -23.40
N GLU A 105 -1.63 4.26 -22.72
CA GLU A 105 -2.01 2.97 -23.34
C GLU A 105 -3.01 3.16 -24.48
N THR A 106 -3.91 4.12 -24.34
CA THR A 106 -4.83 4.57 -25.39
C THR A 106 -4.47 5.99 -25.78
N PRO A 107 -3.56 6.21 -26.76
CA PRO A 107 -2.95 7.51 -27.02
C PRO A 107 -3.95 8.65 -27.27
N ARG A 108 -5.09 8.37 -27.90
CA ARG A 108 -6.14 9.36 -28.20
C ARG A 108 -6.82 9.97 -26.96
N LEU A 109 -6.70 9.33 -25.80
CA LEU A 109 -7.25 9.84 -24.54
C LEU A 109 -6.35 10.86 -23.86
N ASN A 110 -5.05 10.89 -24.24
CA ASN A 110 -4.08 11.82 -23.70
C ASN A 110 -3.64 12.79 -24.82
N ARG A 111 -4.22 14.00 -24.83
CA ARG A 111 -3.99 15.01 -25.89
C ARG A 111 -2.52 15.42 -26.02
N TRP A 112 -1.76 15.44 -24.88
CA TRP A 112 -0.35 15.82 -24.90
C TRP A 112 0.49 14.73 -25.57
N TRP A 113 0.23 13.47 -25.22
CA TRP A 113 0.89 12.33 -25.83
C TRP A 113 0.53 12.17 -27.31
N TRP A 114 -0.75 12.37 -27.65
CA TRP A 114 -1.22 12.35 -29.04
C TRP A 114 -0.48 13.35 -29.93
N ASP A 115 -0.30 14.60 -29.45
CA ASP A 115 0.40 15.64 -30.17
C ASP A 115 1.91 15.36 -30.31
N VAL A 116 2.55 14.80 -29.26
CA VAL A 116 3.94 14.36 -29.31
C VAL A 116 4.14 13.23 -30.33
N LEU A 117 3.22 12.26 -30.39
CA LEU A 117 3.27 11.22 -31.42
C LEU A 117 3.11 11.80 -32.83
N LYS A 118 2.24 12.81 -32.98
CA LYS A 118 1.92 13.44 -34.25
C LYS A 118 3.07 14.29 -34.80
N LEU A 119 3.69 15.11 -33.94
CA LEU A 119 4.63 16.16 -34.34
C LEU A 119 6.07 15.91 -33.86
N GLY A 120 6.31 14.90 -33.07
CA GLY A 120 7.62 14.58 -32.50
C GLY A 120 8.22 15.75 -31.73
N ARG A 121 9.45 16.11 -32.05
CA ARG A 121 10.17 17.23 -31.40
C ARG A 121 9.60 18.63 -31.75
N ALA A 122 8.69 18.73 -32.68
CA ALA A 122 8.00 19.97 -33.00
C ALA A 122 6.74 20.19 -32.15
N SER A 123 6.32 19.20 -31.37
CA SER A 123 5.20 19.34 -30.46
C SER A 123 5.50 20.35 -29.35
N GLU A 124 4.50 21.16 -28.99
CA GLU A 124 4.58 22.04 -27.81
C GLU A 124 4.66 21.27 -26.49
N TYR A 125 4.30 19.96 -26.50
CA TYR A 125 4.32 19.06 -25.34
C TYR A 125 5.54 18.12 -25.32
N GLU A 126 6.52 18.32 -26.19
CA GLU A 126 7.71 17.47 -26.29
C GLU A 126 8.45 17.37 -24.97
N SER A 127 8.62 18.49 -24.26
CA SER A 127 9.32 18.56 -22.98
C SER A 127 8.49 18.04 -21.78
N TYR A 128 7.18 17.72 -21.98
CA TYR A 128 6.33 17.26 -20.87
C TYR A 128 6.63 15.84 -20.45
N PHE A 129 6.98 15.00 -21.42
CA PHE A 129 7.31 13.59 -21.18
C PHE A 129 8.82 13.39 -21.14
N ASP A 130 9.22 12.41 -20.35
CA ASP A 130 10.61 12.05 -20.20
C ASP A 130 11.05 11.07 -21.32
N ILE A 131 11.29 11.60 -22.51
CA ILE A 131 11.62 10.86 -23.72
C ILE A 131 13.12 10.97 -24.02
N ASP A 132 13.74 9.84 -24.41
CA ASP A 132 15.11 9.79 -24.96
C ASP A 132 15.06 9.97 -26.47
N TRP A 133 15.36 11.18 -26.94
CA TRP A 133 15.40 11.54 -28.35
C TRP A 133 16.78 11.39 -29.01
N HIS A 134 17.73 10.76 -28.33
CA HIS A 134 19.05 10.55 -28.91
C HIS A 134 18.99 9.49 -30.03
N GLU A 135 19.86 9.63 -31.06
CA GLU A 135 19.91 8.70 -32.21
C GLU A 135 20.24 7.26 -31.78
N ASP A 136 20.96 7.08 -30.66
CA ASP A 136 21.33 5.80 -30.08
C ASP A 136 20.28 5.16 -29.16
N ASN A 137 19.06 5.69 -29.17
CA ASN A 137 17.95 5.21 -28.29
C ASN A 137 17.37 3.85 -28.69
N GLY A 138 17.81 3.26 -29.81
CA GLY A 138 17.33 2.01 -30.38
C GLY A 138 16.12 2.15 -31.32
N ALA A 139 15.61 3.38 -31.51
CA ALA A 139 14.53 3.74 -32.42
C ALA A 139 14.93 4.84 -33.41
N ASP A 140 16.24 5.00 -33.67
CA ASP A 140 16.81 6.00 -34.58
C ASP A 140 16.39 7.45 -34.24
N GLY A 141 16.45 7.79 -32.96
CA GLY A 141 16.06 9.12 -32.46
C GLY A 141 14.57 9.43 -32.51
N ARG A 142 13.73 8.42 -32.74
CA ARG A 142 12.25 8.49 -32.68
C ARG A 142 11.73 7.97 -31.36
N LEU A 143 10.43 8.18 -31.12
CA LEU A 143 9.78 7.65 -29.94
C LEU A 143 9.48 6.14 -30.11
N GLY A 144 10.25 5.29 -29.43
CA GLY A 144 10.10 3.83 -29.48
C GLY A 144 8.97 3.35 -28.54
N LEU A 145 7.96 2.70 -29.10
CA LEU A 145 6.78 2.17 -28.41
C LEU A 145 6.73 0.64 -28.52
N PRO A 146 6.66 -0.12 -27.42
CA PRO A 146 6.62 -1.59 -27.44
C PRO A 146 5.19 -2.10 -27.73
N VAL A 147 4.76 -2.06 -28.99
CA VAL A 147 3.36 -2.28 -29.40
C VAL A 147 3.17 -3.51 -30.27
N LEU A 148 4.12 -3.82 -31.17
CA LEU A 148 3.93 -4.91 -32.12
C LEU A 148 3.90 -6.26 -31.43
N GLY A 149 2.96 -7.11 -31.81
CA GLY A 149 2.80 -8.46 -31.31
C GLY A 149 3.85 -9.46 -31.86
N ALA A 150 4.37 -9.19 -33.04
CA ALA A 150 5.44 -9.97 -33.70
C ALA A 150 6.31 -9.07 -34.58
N GLU A 151 7.53 -9.56 -34.87
CA GLU A 151 8.38 -8.94 -35.89
C GLU A 151 7.70 -9.01 -37.27
N GLY A 152 7.74 -7.91 -38.03
CA GLY A 152 7.15 -7.80 -39.34
C GLY A 152 5.65 -7.58 -39.38
N ASP A 153 5.03 -7.26 -38.26
CA ASP A 153 3.60 -6.96 -38.15
C ASP A 153 3.21 -5.63 -38.84
N GLU A 154 4.16 -4.86 -39.35
CA GLU A 154 3.91 -3.61 -40.09
C GLU A 154 3.01 -3.85 -41.33
N GLY A 155 3.02 -5.05 -41.89
CA GLY A 155 2.09 -5.44 -42.97
C GLY A 155 0.62 -5.47 -42.60
N LYS A 156 0.28 -5.31 -41.30
CA LYS A 156 -1.08 -5.26 -40.77
C LYS A 156 -1.60 -3.85 -40.54
N PHE A 157 -0.80 -2.85 -40.87
CA PHE A 157 -1.18 -1.44 -40.72
C PHE A 157 -2.25 -1.05 -41.76
N GLU A 158 -3.17 -0.21 -41.31
CA GLU A 158 -4.22 0.38 -42.11
C GLU A 158 -4.22 1.91 -41.89
N LEU A 159 -4.52 2.67 -42.95
CA LEU A 159 -4.82 4.09 -42.82
C LEU A 159 -6.33 4.24 -42.77
N VAL A 160 -6.84 4.86 -41.73
CA VAL A 160 -8.30 5.01 -41.54
C VAL A 160 -8.63 6.39 -41.00
N HIS A 161 -9.83 6.89 -41.31
CA HIS A 161 -10.36 8.06 -40.64
C HIS A 161 -10.97 7.67 -39.29
N LEU A 162 -10.53 8.30 -38.18
CA LEU A 162 -11.06 8.06 -36.85
C LEU A 162 -12.04 9.18 -36.45
N PRO A 163 -13.37 8.94 -36.53
CA PRO A 163 -14.38 9.96 -36.26
C PRO A 163 -14.30 10.58 -34.85
N GLU A 164 -13.84 9.78 -33.86
CA GLU A 164 -13.73 10.20 -32.46
C GLU A 164 -12.78 11.39 -32.25
N VAL A 165 -11.70 11.44 -33.02
CA VAL A 165 -10.75 12.54 -32.99
C VAL A 165 -10.85 13.46 -34.23
N GLY A 166 -11.61 13.04 -35.27
CA GLY A 166 -11.80 13.79 -36.51
C GLY A 166 -10.55 13.83 -37.39
N GLU A 167 -9.65 12.87 -37.29
CA GLU A 167 -8.35 12.81 -37.95
C GLU A 167 -8.14 11.45 -38.66
N ASP A 168 -7.25 11.45 -39.64
CA ASP A 168 -6.75 10.23 -40.25
C ASP A 168 -5.60 9.68 -39.40
N VAL A 169 -5.58 8.36 -39.22
CA VAL A 169 -4.71 7.67 -38.25
C VAL A 169 -4.11 6.40 -38.84
N LEU A 170 -2.97 5.98 -38.29
CA LEU A 170 -2.44 4.64 -38.44
C LEU A 170 -3.17 3.71 -37.47
N LYS A 171 -3.79 2.66 -37.98
CA LYS A 171 -4.45 1.63 -37.22
C LYS A 171 -3.64 0.35 -37.21
N TYR A 172 -3.47 -0.25 -36.01
CA TYR A 172 -2.90 -1.56 -35.79
C TYR A 172 -3.82 -2.34 -34.87
N TYR A 173 -4.60 -3.27 -35.39
CA TYR A 173 -5.72 -3.96 -34.72
C TYR A 173 -6.71 -2.96 -34.09
N ASP A 174 -6.77 -2.90 -32.79
CA ASP A 174 -7.62 -1.98 -31.99
C ASP A 174 -6.90 -0.72 -31.54
N LYS A 175 -5.61 -0.58 -31.86
CA LYS A 175 -4.79 0.57 -31.49
C LYS A 175 -4.71 1.58 -32.63
N TYR A 176 -4.76 2.87 -32.27
CA TYR A 176 -4.75 3.99 -33.20
C TYR A 176 -3.63 4.97 -32.84
N PHE A 177 -2.90 5.42 -33.86
CA PHE A 177 -1.78 6.37 -33.70
C PHE A 177 -1.96 7.54 -34.66
N PRO A 178 -1.65 8.78 -34.27
CA PRO A 178 -1.79 9.95 -35.14
C PRO A 178 -0.78 9.90 -36.26
N LEU A 179 -1.11 10.54 -37.38
CA LEU A 179 -0.21 10.71 -38.51
C LEU A 179 0.35 12.15 -38.55
N ASP A 180 1.61 12.29 -38.85
CA ASP A 180 2.19 13.57 -39.23
C ASP A 180 1.47 14.06 -40.52
N PRO A 181 0.88 15.27 -40.51
CA PRO A 181 0.11 15.77 -41.65
C PRO A 181 0.92 15.88 -42.95
N GLU A 182 2.26 16.00 -42.86
CA GLU A 182 3.15 16.05 -44.01
C GLU A 182 3.57 14.68 -44.54
N SER A 183 3.20 13.59 -43.82
CA SER A 183 3.66 12.23 -44.11
C SER A 183 2.81 11.47 -45.11
N TYR A 184 1.59 11.93 -45.42
CA TYR A 184 0.66 11.25 -46.33
C TYR A 184 -0.14 12.23 -47.16
N SER A 185 -0.73 11.76 -48.27
CA SER A 185 -1.54 12.55 -49.19
C SER A 185 -3.02 12.12 -49.17
N SER A 186 -3.27 10.84 -48.94
CA SER A 186 -4.62 10.25 -48.87
C SER A 186 -4.59 8.93 -48.10
N LEU A 187 -5.77 8.42 -47.72
CA LEU A 187 -5.91 7.10 -47.10
C LEU A 187 -5.60 5.92 -48.05
N ASP A 188 -5.39 6.20 -49.34
CA ASP A 188 -5.00 5.20 -50.37
C ASP A 188 -3.48 5.03 -50.48
N ASP A 189 -2.70 5.82 -49.72
CA ASP A 189 -1.24 5.70 -49.69
C ASP A 189 -0.82 4.37 -49.03
N ASP A 190 0.37 3.86 -49.31
CA ASP A 190 0.87 2.64 -48.66
C ASP A 190 1.09 2.87 -47.17
N PRO A 191 0.40 2.10 -46.29
CA PRO A 191 0.48 2.34 -44.83
C PRO A 191 1.88 2.17 -44.24
N VAL A 192 2.70 1.26 -44.79
CA VAL A 192 4.08 1.03 -44.30
C VAL A 192 4.98 2.19 -44.73
N ASP A 193 4.76 2.72 -45.93
CA ASP A 193 5.47 3.88 -46.43
C ASP A 193 5.15 5.13 -45.60
N VAL A 194 3.88 5.37 -45.29
CA VAL A 194 3.41 6.45 -44.40
C VAL A 194 3.98 6.28 -42.99
N TYR A 195 3.90 5.08 -42.46
CA TYR A 195 4.46 4.74 -41.12
C TYR A 195 5.98 5.02 -41.08
N SER A 196 6.72 4.73 -42.16
CA SER A 196 8.17 4.93 -42.18
C SER A 196 8.58 6.41 -41.92
N ARG A 197 7.68 7.36 -42.15
CA ARG A 197 7.88 8.83 -42.00
C ARG A 197 7.42 9.37 -40.64
N GLN A 198 6.79 8.51 -39.75
CA GLN A 198 6.29 8.98 -38.48
C GLN A 198 7.41 9.29 -37.48
N HIS A 199 7.09 10.09 -36.46
CA HIS A 199 7.99 10.48 -35.38
C HIS A 199 8.13 9.39 -34.29
N TYR A 200 7.38 8.32 -34.41
CA TYR A 200 7.43 7.15 -33.53
C TYR A 200 7.81 5.88 -34.29
N ARG A 201 8.23 4.87 -33.53
CA ARG A 201 8.47 3.50 -33.99
C ARG A 201 7.67 2.55 -33.10
N LEU A 202 6.83 1.73 -33.74
CA LEU A 202 6.16 0.61 -33.07
C LEU A 202 7.14 -0.57 -33.08
N MET A 203 7.66 -0.92 -31.92
CA MET A 203 8.66 -1.95 -31.74
C MET A 203 8.00 -3.27 -31.33
N PHE A 204 8.60 -4.39 -31.69
CA PHE A 204 8.19 -5.66 -31.12
C PHE A 204 8.38 -5.63 -29.59
N TRP A 205 7.35 -5.95 -28.86
CA TRP A 205 7.33 -5.71 -27.40
C TRP A 205 8.43 -6.48 -26.64
N ARG A 206 8.91 -7.65 -27.19
CA ARG A 206 9.99 -8.44 -26.60
C ARG A 206 11.39 -7.87 -26.85
N ASP A 207 11.57 -6.98 -27.83
CA ASP A 207 12.88 -6.35 -28.11
C ASP A 207 13.29 -5.39 -26.99
N GLY A 208 12.35 -4.98 -26.16
CA GLY A 208 12.58 -4.10 -25.04
C GLY A 208 13.06 -2.70 -25.44
N VAL A 209 12.83 -2.27 -26.70
CA VAL A 209 13.19 -0.93 -27.14
C VAL A 209 12.07 0.05 -26.74
N ILE A 210 12.36 0.84 -25.72
CA ILE A 210 11.44 1.83 -25.15
C ILE A 210 12.25 3.08 -24.91
N SER A 211 11.85 4.21 -25.50
CA SER A 211 12.61 5.45 -25.44
C SER A 211 11.99 6.52 -24.53
N TYR A 212 11.06 6.15 -23.65
CA TYR A 212 10.47 7.03 -22.63
C TYR A 212 10.57 6.38 -21.25
N ARG A 213 10.57 7.19 -20.21
CA ARG A 213 10.50 6.67 -18.82
C ARG A 213 9.10 6.14 -18.53
N ARG A 214 9.04 4.94 -17.95
CA ARG A 214 7.78 4.32 -17.52
C ARG A 214 7.59 4.44 -16.01
N PHE A 215 6.36 4.27 -15.55
CA PHE A 215 6.08 3.89 -14.16
C PHE A 215 6.43 2.41 -14.00
N PHE A 216 7.52 2.12 -13.27
CA PHE A 216 8.13 0.79 -13.18
C PHE A 216 8.34 0.16 -14.58
N SER A 217 7.69 -0.99 -14.84
CA SER A 217 7.72 -1.68 -16.14
C SER A 217 6.43 -1.53 -16.95
N VAL A 218 5.50 -0.66 -16.55
CA VAL A 218 4.18 -0.49 -17.18
C VAL A 218 4.27 0.38 -18.42
N ASN A 219 4.16 -0.23 -19.60
CA ASN A 219 4.29 0.46 -20.89
C ASN A 219 3.23 1.56 -21.14
N GLY A 220 2.04 1.39 -20.58
CA GLY A 220 0.93 2.33 -20.71
C GLY A 220 1.01 3.57 -19.82
N LEU A 221 2.08 3.73 -19.00
CA LEU A 221 2.23 4.83 -18.04
C LEU A 221 3.56 5.57 -18.30
N ALA A 222 3.49 6.71 -18.99
CA ALA A 222 4.66 7.49 -19.39
C ALA A 222 5.02 8.56 -18.36
N GLY A 223 6.30 8.63 -18.01
CA GLY A 223 6.84 9.57 -17.01
C GLY A 223 6.77 11.03 -17.46
N ILE A 224 6.39 11.90 -16.52
CA ILE A 224 6.28 13.35 -16.66
C ILE A 224 7.51 14.05 -16.08
N ARG A 225 7.93 15.15 -16.68
CA ARG A 225 9.09 15.95 -16.28
C ARG A 225 8.69 17.09 -15.35
N GLN A 226 8.34 16.75 -14.12
CA GLN A 226 7.93 17.74 -13.11
C GLN A 226 9.04 18.73 -12.73
N GLU A 227 10.30 18.41 -13.05
CA GLU A 227 11.44 19.32 -12.91
C GLU A 227 11.38 20.51 -13.86
N ASP A 228 10.66 20.42 -14.98
CA ASP A 228 10.39 21.55 -15.87
C ASP A 228 9.33 22.47 -15.23
N PRO A 229 9.63 23.79 -15.02
CA PRO A 229 8.68 24.70 -14.40
C PRO A 229 7.36 24.86 -15.19
N LEU A 230 7.40 24.80 -16.52
CA LEU A 230 6.20 24.89 -17.36
C LEU A 230 5.32 23.67 -17.17
N VAL A 231 5.91 22.48 -17.14
CA VAL A 231 5.18 21.23 -16.94
C VAL A 231 4.53 21.20 -15.55
N PHE A 232 5.29 21.60 -14.51
CA PHE A 232 4.76 21.73 -13.16
C PHE A 232 3.54 22.67 -13.12
N GLU A 233 3.66 23.87 -13.71
CA GLU A 233 2.56 24.84 -13.74
C GLU A 233 1.33 24.29 -14.48
N GLN A 234 1.51 23.60 -15.59
CA GLN A 234 0.39 23.06 -16.37
C GLN A 234 -0.29 21.87 -15.67
N THR A 235 0.47 20.96 -15.10
CA THR A 235 -0.08 19.79 -14.38
C THR A 235 -0.76 20.17 -13.07
N HIS A 236 -0.36 21.29 -12.43
CA HIS A 236 -0.93 21.76 -11.16
C HIS A 236 -1.92 22.93 -11.31
N ARG A 237 -2.26 23.31 -12.54
CA ARG A 237 -3.20 24.43 -12.79
C ARG A 237 -4.55 24.23 -12.11
N ILE A 238 -5.13 23.03 -12.24
CA ILE A 238 -6.40 22.71 -11.60
C ILE A 238 -6.26 22.69 -10.07
N LEU A 239 -5.14 22.20 -9.54
CA LEU A 239 -4.87 22.19 -8.11
C LEU A 239 -4.87 23.63 -7.53
N ARG A 240 -4.28 24.62 -8.24
CA ARG A 240 -4.35 26.03 -7.86
C ARG A 240 -5.81 26.52 -7.75
N GLN A 241 -6.66 26.11 -8.68
CA GLN A 241 -8.09 26.45 -8.64
C GLN A 241 -8.77 25.84 -7.41
N LEU A 242 -8.54 24.54 -7.14
CA LEU A 242 -9.12 23.85 -5.97
C LEU A 242 -8.70 24.51 -4.66
N ILE A 243 -7.44 24.96 -4.58
CA ILE A 243 -6.91 25.71 -3.42
C ILE A 243 -7.56 27.09 -3.29
N ALA A 244 -7.66 27.83 -4.41
CA ALA A 244 -8.24 29.17 -4.41
C ALA A 244 -9.74 29.17 -4.03
N GLU A 245 -10.47 28.12 -4.40
CA GLU A 245 -11.87 27.89 -4.04
C GLU A 245 -12.06 27.25 -2.65
N ASP A 246 -10.97 26.96 -1.92
CA ASP A 246 -10.99 26.28 -0.60
C ASP A 246 -11.68 24.91 -0.61
N LEU A 247 -11.48 24.12 -1.66
CA LEU A 247 -12.12 22.81 -1.83
C LEU A 247 -11.36 21.67 -1.15
N ILE A 248 -10.08 21.86 -0.78
CA ILE A 248 -9.20 20.80 -0.25
C ILE A 248 -8.38 21.28 0.94
N ASP A 249 -8.08 20.38 1.85
CA ASP A 249 -7.37 20.61 3.10
C ASP A 249 -5.99 19.91 3.17
N GLY A 250 -5.74 18.96 2.29
CA GLY A 250 -4.47 18.24 2.25
C GLY A 250 -4.25 17.49 0.93
N ILE A 251 -3.03 17.00 0.78
CA ILE A 251 -2.56 16.27 -0.41
C ILE A 251 -1.73 15.05 0.02
N ARG A 252 -1.96 13.95 -0.67
CA ARG A 252 -1.06 12.80 -0.72
C ARG A 252 -0.41 12.75 -2.09
N VAL A 253 0.90 12.68 -2.13
CA VAL A 253 1.68 12.55 -3.37
C VAL A 253 2.01 11.10 -3.63
N ASP A 254 1.54 10.59 -4.77
CA ASP A 254 1.85 9.26 -5.29
C ASP A 254 3.28 9.19 -5.81
N HIS A 255 4.00 8.13 -5.47
CA HIS A 255 5.30 7.76 -6.01
C HIS A 255 6.31 8.92 -6.24
N PRO A 256 6.66 9.72 -5.22
CA PRO A 256 7.60 10.83 -5.38
C PRO A 256 9.02 10.36 -5.76
N ASP A 257 9.40 9.13 -5.39
CA ASP A 257 10.71 8.55 -5.70
C ASP A 257 10.96 8.36 -7.21
N GLY A 258 9.90 8.33 -8.02
CA GLY A 258 10.00 8.29 -9.48
C GLY A 258 10.34 9.63 -10.14
N LEU A 259 10.21 10.75 -9.42
CA LEU A 259 10.52 12.08 -9.95
C LEU A 259 12.03 12.29 -10.14
N ALA A 260 12.40 13.23 -11.02
CA ALA A 260 13.80 13.59 -11.23
C ALA A 260 14.43 14.18 -9.96
N ASP A 261 13.74 15.11 -9.32
CA ASP A 261 14.12 15.74 -8.05
C ASP A 261 12.90 15.83 -7.11
N PRO A 262 12.70 14.82 -6.24
CA PRO A 262 11.60 14.85 -5.29
C PRO A 262 11.66 16.01 -4.31
N PHE A 263 12.87 16.44 -3.92
CA PHE A 263 13.08 17.52 -2.97
C PHE A 263 12.57 18.86 -3.54
N ASP A 264 13.01 19.21 -4.75
CA ASP A 264 12.57 20.42 -5.43
C ASP A 264 11.06 20.37 -5.72
N TYR A 265 10.55 19.25 -6.21
CA TYR A 265 9.12 19.08 -6.46
C TYR A 265 8.27 19.32 -5.19
N LEU A 266 8.63 18.68 -4.07
CA LEU A 266 7.87 18.81 -2.82
C LEU A 266 7.98 20.22 -2.23
N THR A 267 9.12 20.90 -2.42
CA THR A 267 9.28 22.30 -2.02
C THR A 267 8.34 23.20 -2.82
N ARG A 268 8.33 23.08 -4.15
CA ARG A 268 7.41 23.84 -5.02
C ARG A 268 5.94 23.52 -4.73
N LEU A 269 5.63 22.26 -4.44
CA LEU A 269 4.27 21.87 -4.07
C LEU A 269 3.87 22.48 -2.73
N ARG A 270 4.74 22.48 -1.72
CA ARG A 270 4.51 23.14 -0.43
C ARG A 270 4.27 24.65 -0.60
N ASP A 271 5.09 25.33 -1.42
CA ASP A 271 4.89 26.74 -1.75
C ASP A 271 3.53 27.00 -2.41
N LEU A 272 3.08 26.09 -3.26
CA LEU A 272 1.79 26.17 -3.93
C LEU A 272 0.61 26.03 -2.98
N ILE A 273 0.65 25.03 -2.05
CA ILE A 273 -0.48 24.68 -1.17
C ILE A 273 -0.49 25.49 0.12
N GLY A 274 0.64 26.11 0.51
CA GLY A 274 0.84 26.82 1.77
C GLY A 274 1.13 25.89 2.95
N ASP A 275 1.58 26.48 4.07
CA ASP A 275 1.98 25.74 5.29
C ASP A 275 0.78 25.25 6.12
N ASP A 276 -0.42 25.72 5.83
CA ASP A 276 -1.64 25.42 6.57
C ASP A 276 -2.37 24.16 6.07
N ARG A 277 -1.95 23.58 4.94
CA ARG A 277 -2.48 22.31 4.39
C ARG A 277 -1.55 21.14 4.65
N TRP A 278 -2.16 20.00 4.90
CA TRP A 278 -1.44 18.76 5.16
C TRP A 278 -0.84 18.18 3.86
N LEU A 279 0.41 17.71 3.93
CA LEU A 279 1.13 17.13 2.81
C LEU A 279 1.85 15.86 3.23
N VAL A 280 1.41 14.72 2.73
CA VAL A 280 2.07 13.43 2.94
C VAL A 280 2.52 12.81 1.63
N VAL A 281 3.51 11.95 1.72
CA VAL A 281 4.12 11.31 0.55
C VAL A 281 4.07 9.80 0.67
N GLU A 282 3.80 9.13 -0.46
CA GLU A 282 4.01 7.70 -0.58
C GLU A 282 5.51 7.43 -0.71
N LYS A 283 6.17 7.34 0.40
CA LYS A 283 7.59 6.98 0.48
C LYS A 283 7.70 5.67 1.25
N ILE A 284 8.16 4.63 0.56
CA ILE A 284 8.44 3.36 1.18
C ILE A 284 9.81 3.42 1.84
N LEU A 285 9.85 3.27 3.17
CA LEU A 285 11.07 3.33 3.96
C LEU A 285 11.57 1.92 4.29
N GLY A 286 12.84 1.67 4.05
CA GLY A 286 13.55 0.50 4.58
C GLY A 286 13.56 0.50 6.11
N VAL A 287 13.93 -0.63 6.73
CA VAL A 287 13.86 -0.79 8.21
C VAL A 287 14.64 0.28 8.98
N ASN A 288 15.80 0.66 8.46
CA ASN A 288 16.70 1.66 9.11
C ASN A 288 16.83 2.93 8.23
N GLU A 289 15.89 3.15 7.32
CA GLU A 289 15.88 4.33 6.46
C GLU A 289 15.04 5.43 7.12
N PRO A 290 15.66 6.55 7.55
CA PRO A 290 14.92 7.69 8.06
C PRO A 290 14.28 8.48 6.90
N LEU A 291 13.08 8.98 7.09
CA LEU A 291 12.56 10.02 6.22
C LEU A 291 13.44 11.27 6.35
N ASP A 292 13.88 11.85 5.22
CA ASP A 292 14.76 13.02 5.25
C ASP A 292 14.00 14.23 5.86
N PRO A 293 14.46 14.79 6.99
CA PRO A 293 13.74 15.86 7.70
C PRO A 293 13.72 17.20 6.96
N ARG A 294 14.41 17.30 5.82
CA ARG A 294 14.40 18.52 5.00
C ARG A 294 13.32 18.47 3.91
N LEU A 295 12.66 17.34 3.72
CA LEU A 295 11.50 17.29 2.83
C LEU A 295 10.39 18.18 3.40
N ALA A 296 9.80 19.00 2.55
CA ALA A 296 8.73 19.94 2.93
C ALA A 296 7.37 19.22 3.07
N VAL A 297 7.34 18.16 3.88
CA VAL A 297 6.17 17.28 4.07
C VAL A 297 5.86 17.11 5.56
N ASP A 298 4.67 16.62 5.86
CA ASP A 298 4.22 16.30 7.23
C ASP A 298 4.52 14.84 7.60
N GLY A 299 4.91 14.00 6.64
CA GLY A 299 5.32 12.61 6.85
C GLY A 299 5.01 11.68 5.66
N THR A 300 5.14 10.37 5.91
CA THR A 300 4.78 9.31 4.95
C THR A 300 3.32 8.91 5.05
N THR A 301 2.86 8.01 4.14
CA THR A 301 1.53 7.38 4.16
C THR A 301 1.43 6.18 5.11
N GLY A 302 2.47 5.88 5.89
CA GLY A 302 2.39 4.98 7.04
C GLY A 302 2.64 3.50 6.79
N TYR A 303 3.30 3.11 5.70
CA TYR A 303 3.72 1.73 5.48
C TYR A 303 4.79 1.28 6.49
N ASP A 304 5.65 2.21 6.91
CA ASP A 304 6.59 2.04 8.04
C ASP A 304 5.84 1.72 9.34
N ALA A 305 4.81 2.49 9.67
CA ALA A 305 3.97 2.27 10.84
C ALA A 305 3.24 0.91 10.80
N MET A 306 2.75 0.51 9.62
CA MET A 306 2.08 -0.78 9.41
C MET A 306 2.99 -1.95 9.81
N ARG A 307 4.24 -1.95 9.38
CA ARG A 307 5.25 -2.96 9.76
C ARG A 307 5.44 -3.04 11.28
N GLU A 308 5.45 -1.89 11.97
CA GLU A 308 5.61 -1.81 13.43
C GLU A 308 4.38 -2.38 14.16
N PHE A 309 3.17 -1.96 13.74
CA PHE A 309 1.92 -2.43 14.33
C PHE A 309 1.66 -3.92 14.07
N ASP A 310 2.03 -4.46 12.92
CA ASP A 310 1.94 -5.89 12.65
C ASP A 310 2.99 -6.67 13.45
N GLY A 311 4.23 -6.17 13.43
CA GLY A 311 5.39 -6.85 13.99
C GLY A 311 5.31 -7.08 15.50
N VAL A 312 4.72 -6.15 16.26
CA VAL A 312 4.62 -6.27 17.73
C VAL A 312 3.69 -7.39 18.18
N PHE A 313 2.78 -7.86 17.32
CA PHE A 313 1.88 -8.98 17.62
C PHE A 313 2.45 -10.36 17.25
N ILE A 314 3.53 -10.43 16.50
CA ILE A 314 4.17 -11.69 16.08
C ILE A 314 4.83 -12.37 17.28
N SER A 315 4.60 -13.69 17.43
CA SER A 315 5.29 -14.54 18.41
C SER A 315 6.63 -14.98 17.85
N ARG A 316 7.74 -14.39 18.36
CA ARG A 316 9.09 -14.64 17.86
C ARG A 316 9.60 -16.04 18.19
N GLU A 317 9.01 -16.70 19.19
CA GLU A 317 9.36 -18.04 19.61
C GLU A 317 9.11 -19.11 18.53
N SER A 318 8.29 -18.80 17.52
CA SER A 318 8.00 -19.69 16.38
C SER A 318 8.92 -19.50 15.18
N GLU A 319 9.87 -18.56 15.22
CA GLU A 319 10.72 -18.20 14.07
C GLU A 319 11.44 -19.42 13.48
N ASP A 320 12.14 -20.20 14.33
CA ASP A 320 12.86 -21.40 13.91
C ASP A 320 11.93 -22.44 13.30
N ALA A 321 10.77 -22.67 13.93
CA ALA A 321 9.82 -23.68 13.45
C ALA A 321 9.25 -23.33 12.07
N LEU A 322 8.88 -22.07 11.85
CA LEU A 322 8.37 -21.60 10.56
C LEU A 322 9.47 -21.51 9.50
N SER A 323 10.71 -21.14 9.88
CA SER A 323 11.87 -21.18 8.97
C SER A 323 12.18 -22.59 8.50
N MET A 324 12.13 -23.56 9.39
CA MET A 324 12.34 -24.98 9.03
C MET A 324 11.19 -25.54 8.18
N LEU A 325 9.95 -25.15 8.43
CA LEU A 325 8.82 -25.52 7.59
C LEU A 325 8.96 -24.92 6.18
N ALA A 326 9.31 -23.64 6.07
CA ALA A 326 9.59 -22.99 4.80
C ALA A 326 10.73 -23.67 4.03
N LEU A 327 11.82 -24.05 4.72
CA LEU A 327 12.93 -24.80 4.12
C LEU A 327 12.47 -26.15 3.53
N GLN A 328 11.60 -26.86 4.24
CA GLN A 328 11.06 -28.14 3.76
C GLN A 328 10.17 -27.98 2.52
N GLN A 329 9.43 -26.88 2.41
CA GLN A 329 8.49 -26.63 1.32
C GLN A 329 9.11 -25.95 0.10
N SER A 330 10.08 -25.04 0.32
CA SER A 330 10.63 -24.17 -0.75
C SER A 330 12.14 -24.32 -0.97
N GLY A 331 12.84 -25.04 -0.10
CA GLY A 331 14.30 -25.11 -0.15
C GLY A 331 15.02 -23.89 0.44
N SER A 332 14.30 -22.93 1.04
CA SER A 332 14.84 -21.73 1.69
C SER A 332 14.21 -21.50 3.06
N THR A 333 15.02 -21.07 4.02
CA THR A 333 14.55 -20.64 5.36
C THR A 333 13.81 -19.31 5.33
N TRP A 334 14.06 -18.49 4.31
CA TRP A 334 13.58 -17.11 4.18
C TRP A 334 13.87 -16.26 5.44
N ASP A 335 15.00 -16.55 6.10
CA ASP A 335 15.58 -15.68 7.13
C ASP A 335 16.23 -14.43 6.50
N GLU A 336 16.81 -13.57 7.31
CA GLU A 336 17.38 -12.29 6.86
C GLU A 336 18.42 -12.50 5.74
N ALA A 337 19.34 -13.46 5.91
CA ALA A 337 20.39 -13.73 4.92
C ALA A 337 19.83 -14.31 3.62
N ALA A 338 18.82 -15.19 3.71
CA ALA A 338 18.18 -15.77 2.54
C ALA A 338 17.35 -14.72 1.77
N ILE A 339 16.69 -13.81 2.47
CA ILE A 339 15.95 -12.69 1.88
C ILE A 339 16.92 -11.73 1.18
N GLU A 340 18.02 -11.31 1.83
CA GLU A 340 19.03 -10.42 1.22
C GLU A 340 19.61 -11.04 -0.07
N ALA A 341 19.92 -12.33 -0.06
CA ALA A 341 20.45 -13.02 -1.23
C ALA A 341 19.41 -13.10 -2.37
N ALA A 342 18.16 -13.39 -2.04
CA ALA A 342 17.06 -13.45 -3.01
C ALA A 342 16.73 -12.05 -3.57
N GLU A 343 16.69 -11.02 -2.72
CA GLU A 343 16.50 -9.63 -3.11
C GLU A 343 17.56 -9.19 -4.12
N HIS A 344 18.84 -9.40 -3.80
CA HIS A 344 19.92 -9.04 -4.70
C HIS A 344 19.80 -9.74 -6.06
N GLN A 345 19.48 -11.06 -6.06
CA GLN A 345 19.32 -11.81 -7.30
C GLN A 345 18.13 -11.32 -8.12
N LEU A 346 16.97 -11.11 -7.50
CA LEU A 346 15.77 -10.67 -8.19
C LEU A 346 15.91 -9.25 -8.75
N LYS A 347 16.58 -8.38 -8.03
CA LYS A 347 16.90 -7.02 -8.52
C LYS A 347 17.80 -7.08 -9.77
N ARG A 348 18.77 -7.99 -9.80
CA ARG A 348 19.58 -8.23 -11.02
C ARG A 348 18.75 -8.76 -12.18
N ASP A 349 17.87 -9.73 -11.91
CA ASP A 349 17.02 -10.34 -12.93
C ASP A 349 16.08 -9.30 -13.55
N VAL A 350 15.40 -8.50 -12.73
CA VAL A 350 14.52 -7.42 -13.18
C VAL A 350 15.27 -6.32 -13.95
N ALA A 351 16.45 -5.91 -13.45
CA ALA A 351 17.29 -4.92 -14.12
C ALA A 351 17.78 -5.43 -15.50
N SER A 352 18.02 -6.75 -15.64
CA SER A 352 18.47 -7.36 -16.89
C SER A 352 17.33 -7.63 -17.89
N SER A 353 16.08 -7.72 -17.43
CA SER A 353 14.91 -8.11 -18.23
C SER A 353 13.89 -6.97 -18.36
N GLU A 354 12.92 -6.91 -17.45
CA GLU A 354 11.77 -5.98 -17.53
C GLU A 354 12.17 -4.49 -17.56
N LEU A 355 13.23 -4.13 -16.84
CA LEU A 355 13.80 -2.79 -16.79
C LEU A 355 15.08 -2.63 -17.63
N GLY A 356 15.32 -3.56 -18.57
CA GLY A 356 16.48 -3.51 -19.45
C GLY A 356 16.56 -2.25 -20.33
N ALA A 357 15.42 -1.67 -20.69
CA ALA A 357 15.38 -0.40 -21.46
C ALA A 357 15.95 0.76 -20.62
N GLU A 358 15.53 0.87 -19.36
CA GLU A 358 15.99 1.87 -18.39
C GLU A 358 17.48 1.70 -18.08
N ILE A 359 17.95 0.46 -17.90
CA ILE A 359 19.40 0.16 -17.72
C ILE A 359 20.19 0.57 -18.95
N ARG A 360 19.74 0.26 -20.16
CA ARG A 360 20.41 0.67 -21.40
C ARG A 360 20.47 2.19 -21.53
N ARG A 361 19.37 2.91 -21.21
CA ARG A 361 19.35 4.38 -21.20
C ARG A 361 20.35 4.92 -20.17
N LEU A 362 20.39 4.38 -18.96
CA LEU A 362 21.35 4.76 -17.92
C LEU A 362 22.80 4.52 -18.38
N THR A 363 23.10 3.37 -18.97
CA THR A 363 24.44 3.06 -19.49
C THR A 363 24.87 4.06 -20.57
N ARG A 364 23.98 4.40 -21.52
CA ARG A 364 24.23 5.44 -22.53
C ARG A 364 24.46 6.82 -21.91
N ALA A 365 23.65 7.20 -20.92
CA ALA A 365 23.81 8.47 -20.20
C ALA A 365 25.18 8.53 -19.48
N ILE A 366 25.61 7.47 -18.79
CA ILE A 366 26.93 7.39 -18.17
C ILE A 366 28.04 7.60 -19.22
N ARG A 367 27.90 7.04 -20.41
CA ARG A 367 28.86 7.24 -21.52
C ARG A 367 28.91 8.70 -21.99
N ARG A 368 27.75 9.31 -22.20
CA ARG A 368 27.66 10.71 -22.67
C ARG A 368 28.19 11.72 -21.65
N ASP A 369 27.90 11.47 -20.37
CA ASP A 369 28.26 12.36 -19.26
C ASP A 369 29.71 12.23 -18.80
N ASN A 370 30.53 11.39 -19.48
CA ASN A 370 31.86 11.06 -19.03
C ASN A 370 32.96 11.67 -19.91
N PHE A 371 33.79 12.50 -19.31
CA PHE A 371 34.96 13.12 -19.93
C PHE A 371 36.29 12.46 -19.54
N SER A 372 36.25 11.26 -18.87
CA SER A 372 37.45 10.59 -18.40
C SER A 372 38.05 9.66 -19.47
N THR A 373 39.39 9.50 -19.44
CA THR A 373 40.11 8.57 -20.32
C THR A 373 39.76 7.10 -20.04
N ALA A 374 39.31 6.76 -18.83
CA ALA A 374 38.83 5.41 -18.50
C ALA A 374 37.61 5.00 -19.31
N GLY A 375 36.80 5.96 -19.78
CA GLY A 375 35.65 5.70 -20.64
C GLY A 375 35.95 4.98 -21.95
N HIS A 376 37.18 5.04 -22.45
CA HIS A 376 37.56 4.42 -23.70
C HIS A 376 38.06 2.95 -23.54
N THR A 377 38.30 2.49 -22.31
CA THR A 377 38.85 1.14 -22.03
C THR A 377 37.81 0.15 -21.52
N VAL A 378 36.67 0.66 -21.00
CA VAL A 378 35.58 -0.18 -20.48
C VAL A 378 34.62 -0.52 -21.59
N SER A 379 34.35 -1.81 -21.81
CA SER A 379 33.35 -2.26 -22.81
C SER A 379 31.92 -1.89 -22.35
N ASP A 380 30.97 -1.84 -23.28
CA ASP A 380 29.57 -1.59 -22.94
C ASP A 380 28.97 -2.73 -22.10
N ASP A 381 29.37 -3.96 -22.35
CA ASP A 381 28.96 -5.13 -21.58
C ASP A 381 29.46 -5.06 -20.13
N ASP A 382 30.75 -4.70 -19.92
CA ASP A 382 31.32 -4.55 -18.57
C ASP A 382 30.63 -3.40 -17.81
N LEU A 383 30.39 -2.28 -18.52
CA LEU A 383 29.69 -1.14 -17.93
C LEU A 383 28.26 -1.50 -17.57
N THR A 384 27.49 -2.09 -18.49
CA THR A 384 26.10 -2.50 -18.25
C THR A 384 26.00 -3.50 -17.11
N THR A 385 26.86 -4.53 -17.11
CA THR A 385 26.90 -5.53 -16.03
C THR A 385 27.24 -4.89 -14.68
N THR A 386 28.16 -3.92 -14.68
CA THR A 386 28.53 -3.22 -13.43
C THR A 386 27.42 -2.30 -12.92
N VAL A 387 26.68 -1.65 -13.83
CA VAL A 387 25.49 -0.85 -13.50
C VAL A 387 24.41 -1.74 -12.86
N ILE A 388 24.11 -2.90 -13.46
CA ILE A 388 23.13 -3.86 -12.94
C ILE A 388 23.52 -4.29 -11.51
N GLU A 389 24.79 -4.68 -11.30
CA GLU A 389 25.28 -5.08 -9.98
C GLU A 389 25.19 -3.94 -8.94
N LEU A 390 25.52 -2.72 -9.34
CA LEU A 390 25.43 -1.56 -8.46
C LEU A 390 24.00 -1.24 -8.07
N VAL A 391 23.08 -1.21 -9.04
CA VAL A 391 21.65 -0.98 -8.80
C VAL A 391 21.06 -2.07 -7.89
N ALA A 392 21.40 -3.34 -8.15
CA ALA A 392 20.95 -4.47 -7.33
C ALA A 392 21.47 -4.40 -5.88
N ALA A 393 22.65 -3.83 -5.67
CA ALA A 393 23.26 -3.72 -4.34
C ALA A 393 22.75 -2.51 -3.51
N ILE A 394 22.03 -1.56 -4.09
CA ILE A 394 21.44 -0.44 -3.36
C ILE A 394 20.27 -0.95 -2.48
N PRO A 395 20.30 -0.78 -1.14
CA PRO A 395 19.33 -1.38 -0.22
C PRO A 395 18.07 -0.54 0.03
N VAL A 396 17.91 0.60 -0.65
CA VAL A 396 16.80 1.56 -0.48
C VAL A 396 16.22 1.92 -1.85
N TYR A 397 14.99 2.43 -1.85
CA TYR A 397 14.37 2.87 -3.11
C TYR A 397 15.17 3.98 -3.80
N ARG A 398 15.72 4.90 -3.00
CA ARG A 398 16.42 6.04 -3.55
C ARG A 398 17.55 6.51 -2.61
N ALA A 399 18.78 6.41 -3.07
CA ALA A 399 19.98 6.67 -2.25
C ALA A 399 20.55 8.09 -2.39
N ASP A 400 19.92 8.97 -3.19
CA ASP A 400 20.40 10.33 -3.43
C ASP A 400 19.88 11.39 -2.43
N TYR A 401 19.01 10.99 -1.47
CA TYR A 401 18.70 11.82 -0.31
C TYR A 401 19.95 12.08 0.55
N ILE A 402 20.10 13.31 1.04
CA ILE A 402 21.32 13.68 1.81
C ILE A 402 21.42 12.88 3.11
N SER A 403 20.30 12.55 3.75
CA SER A 403 20.27 11.65 4.91
C SER A 403 20.85 10.26 4.61
N LEU A 404 20.86 9.84 3.33
CA LEU A 404 21.33 8.55 2.83
C LEU A 404 22.65 8.64 2.05
N SER A 405 23.34 9.79 2.08
CA SER A 405 24.51 10.09 1.24
C SER A 405 25.67 9.10 1.35
N ARG A 406 25.74 8.30 2.42
CA ARG A 406 26.78 7.27 2.60
C ARG A 406 26.45 5.93 1.94
N ILE A 407 25.21 5.67 1.56
CA ILE A 407 24.79 4.35 1.04
C ILE A 407 25.53 4.06 -0.26
N THR A 408 25.40 4.90 -1.28
CA THR A 408 26.04 4.69 -2.58
C THR A 408 27.56 4.53 -2.45
N SER A 409 28.22 5.39 -1.66
CA SER A 409 29.67 5.31 -1.46
C SER A 409 30.11 4.00 -0.76
N SER A 410 29.33 3.53 0.21
CA SER A 410 29.60 2.26 0.90
C SER A 410 29.42 1.07 -0.03
N VAL A 411 28.37 1.07 -0.85
CA VAL A 411 28.12 0.02 -1.84
C VAL A 411 29.21 -0.02 -2.90
N VAL A 412 29.63 1.14 -3.45
CA VAL A 412 30.73 1.25 -4.42
C VAL A 412 32.03 0.72 -3.83
N ALA A 413 32.37 1.09 -2.58
CA ALA A 413 33.58 0.61 -1.92
C ALA A 413 33.56 -0.92 -1.71
N GLU A 414 32.45 -1.49 -1.32
CA GLU A 414 32.28 -2.94 -1.16
C GLU A 414 32.39 -3.66 -2.51
N MET A 415 31.74 -3.15 -3.56
CA MET A 415 31.88 -3.71 -4.91
C MET A 415 33.29 -3.65 -5.44
N ALA A 416 34.01 -2.54 -5.26
CA ALA A 416 35.41 -2.40 -5.68
C ALA A 416 36.34 -3.39 -4.96
N ARG A 417 36.02 -3.72 -3.70
CA ARG A 417 36.72 -4.74 -2.91
C ARG A 417 36.39 -6.15 -3.40
N ARG A 418 35.13 -6.44 -3.66
CA ARG A 418 34.61 -7.78 -4.05
C ARG A 418 34.94 -8.11 -5.50
N PHE A 419 34.91 -7.12 -6.39
CA PHE A 419 35.13 -7.29 -7.83
C PHE A 419 36.22 -6.34 -8.35
N PRO A 420 37.53 -6.65 -8.07
CA PRO A 420 38.65 -5.77 -8.47
C PRO A 420 38.73 -5.50 -9.98
N SER A 421 38.27 -6.43 -10.81
CA SER A 421 38.25 -6.31 -12.29
C SER A 421 37.24 -5.24 -12.79
N ARG A 422 36.29 -4.81 -11.96
CA ARG A 422 35.26 -3.84 -12.32
C ARG A 422 35.59 -2.41 -11.87
N ARG A 423 36.79 -2.15 -11.33
CA ARG A 423 37.15 -0.84 -10.79
C ARG A 423 37.03 0.27 -11.84
N ASP A 424 37.54 0.06 -13.05
CA ASP A 424 37.48 1.08 -14.09
C ASP A 424 36.03 1.43 -14.47
N ALA A 425 35.14 0.43 -14.50
CA ALA A 425 33.70 0.66 -14.71
C ALA A 425 33.05 1.40 -13.54
N LEU A 426 33.41 1.05 -12.29
CA LEU A 426 32.92 1.75 -11.08
C LEU A 426 33.39 3.20 -11.03
N ASP A 427 34.65 3.47 -11.42
CA ASP A 427 35.19 4.84 -11.50
C ASP A 427 34.45 5.66 -12.57
N LEU A 428 34.15 5.06 -13.71
CA LEU A 428 33.35 5.66 -14.78
C LEU A 428 31.93 6.02 -14.30
N ILE A 429 31.22 5.07 -13.67
CA ILE A 429 29.89 5.27 -13.11
C ILE A 429 29.93 6.35 -12.04
N THR A 430 30.88 6.28 -11.10
CA THR A 430 30.99 7.23 -10.00
C THR A 430 31.23 8.66 -10.50
N ALA A 431 32.07 8.83 -11.52
CA ALA A 431 32.31 10.13 -12.14
C ALA A 431 31.02 10.74 -12.73
N ALA A 432 30.19 9.92 -13.42
CA ALA A 432 28.90 10.34 -13.94
C ALA A 432 27.91 10.69 -12.81
N LEU A 433 27.85 9.90 -11.74
CA LEU A 433 26.94 10.15 -10.60
C LEU A 433 27.31 11.38 -9.78
N LEU A 434 28.60 11.78 -9.78
CA LEU A 434 29.05 12.99 -9.10
C LEU A 434 28.79 14.26 -9.94
N ALA A 435 28.62 14.13 -11.24
CA ALA A 435 28.24 15.25 -12.11
C ALA A 435 26.75 15.60 -11.91
N ASN A 436 26.38 16.85 -12.20
CA ASN A 436 24.95 17.20 -12.32
C ASN A 436 24.47 16.80 -13.72
N SER A 437 24.06 15.54 -13.88
CA SER A 437 23.93 14.87 -15.16
C SER A 437 22.66 14.03 -15.26
N GLU A 438 22.28 13.66 -16.49
CA GLU A 438 21.19 12.71 -16.74
C GLU A 438 21.45 11.38 -16.02
N ALA A 439 22.69 10.87 -16.03
CA ALA A 439 23.05 9.60 -15.41
C ALA A 439 22.71 9.55 -13.91
N LYS A 440 22.95 10.64 -13.16
CA LYS A 440 22.62 10.73 -11.74
C LYS A 440 21.11 10.55 -11.50
N THR A 441 20.29 11.29 -12.24
CA THR A 441 18.82 11.24 -12.16
C THR A 441 18.31 9.84 -12.53
N ARG A 442 18.80 9.28 -13.66
CA ARG A 442 18.40 7.93 -14.10
C ARG A 442 18.77 6.86 -13.10
N PHE A 443 19.97 6.91 -12.53
CA PHE A 443 20.40 5.95 -11.51
C PHE A 443 19.44 5.92 -10.33
N ALA A 444 19.08 7.09 -9.77
CA ALA A 444 18.16 7.17 -8.66
C ALA A 444 16.76 6.59 -9.00
N GLN A 445 16.20 6.94 -10.16
CA GLN A 445 14.92 6.46 -10.64
C GLN A 445 14.91 4.94 -10.90
N VAL A 446 15.98 4.41 -11.52
CA VAL A 446 16.10 2.96 -11.81
C VAL A 446 16.24 2.16 -10.52
N CYS A 447 16.99 2.64 -9.51
CA CYS A 447 17.07 1.96 -8.21
C CYS A 447 15.68 1.77 -7.59
N GLY A 448 14.82 2.80 -7.62
CA GLY A 448 13.45 2.73 -7.13
C GLY A 448 12.59 1.71 -7.90
N ALA A 449 12.63 1.76 -9.22
CA ALA A 449 11.87 0.84 -10.08
C ALA A 449 12.30 -0.63 -9.88
N VAL A 450 13.62 -0.89 -9.81
CA VAL A 450 14.18 -2.23 -9.57
C VAL A 450 13.83 -2.73 -8.18
N MET A 451 13.85 -1.86 -7.16
CA MET A 451 13.43 -2.22 -5.80
C MET A 451 11.95 -2.61 -5.77
N ALA A 452 11.07 -1.78 -6.31
CA ALA A 452 9.63 -2.06 -6.32
C ALA A 452 9.33 -3.38 -7.06
N LYS A 453 9.83 -3.54 -8.28
CA LYS A 453 9.52 -4.71 -9.10
C LYS A 453 10.17 -5.99 -8.60
N GLY A 454 11.44 -5.93 -8.20
CA GLY A 454 12.20 -7.10 -7.73
C GLY A 454 11.79 -7.56 -6.33
N VAL A 455 11.44 -6.63 -5.43
CA VAL A 455 11.11 -6.98 -4.04
C VAL A 455 9.59 -7.07 -3.83
N GLU A 456 8.86 -5.98 -4.00
CA GLU A 456 7.43 -5.98 -3.64
C GLU A 456 6.55 -6.77 -4.60
N ASP A 457 6.85 -6.71 -5.92
CA ASP A 457 6.06 -7.41 -6.93
C ASP A 457 6.58 -8.81 -7.25
N THR A 458 7.77 -9.21 -6.79
CA THR A 458 8.31 -10.54 -7.08
C THR A 458 8.70 -11.30 -5.81
N LEU A 459 9.64 -10.78 -5.00
CA LEU A 459 10.10 -11.49 -3.81
C LEU A 459 8.95 -11.76 -2.83
N PHE A 460 8.03 -10.81 -2.65
CA PHE A 460 6.89 -10.95 -1.74
C PHE A 460 5.84 -11.97 -2.19
N TYR A 461 5.94 -12.47 -3.40
CA TYR A 461 5.15 -13.61 -3.90
C TYR A 461 5.94 -14.94 -3.93
N ARG A 462 7.26 -14.91 -3.62
CA ARG A 462 8.11 -16.10 -3.52
C ARG A 462 8.42 -16.50 -2.08
N ALA A 463 8.71 -15.53 -1.23
CA ALA A 463 8.99 -15.80 0.18
C ALA A 463 7.75 -16.39 0.85
N CYS A 464 7.93 -17.42 1.69
CA CYS A 464 6.81 -18.16 2.25
C CYS A 464 6.99 -18.57 3.72
N ARG A 465 7.94 -17.94 4.46
CA ARG A 465 8.12 -18.21 5.90
C ARG A 465 6.90 -17.79 6.71
N LEU A 466 6.46 -16.53 6.53
CA LEU A 466 5.25 -15.97 7.12
C LEU A 466 4.75 -14.83 6.21
N VAL A 467 3.68 -15.08 5.46
CA VAL A 467 3.24 -14.13 4.43
C VAL A 467 2.68 -12.82 4.98
N ALA A 468 2.33 -12.73 6.26
CA ALA A 468 1.96 -11.47 6.92
C ALA A 468 3.10 -10.43 6.96
N LEU A 469 4.37 -10.86 6.82
CA LEU A 469 5.54 -9.97 6.76
C LEU A 469 5.80 -9.41 5.36
N GLN A 470 5.13 -9.97 4.35
CA GLN A 470 5.27 -9.60 2.93
C GLN A 470 4.19 -8.60 2.56
N GLU A 471 4.35 -7.40 3.04
CA GLU A 471 3.43 -6.29 2.82
C GLU A 471 4.23 -5.09 2.29
N VAL A 472 3.56 -4.12 1.63
CA VAL A 472 4.20 -2.88 1.17
C VAL A 472 4.96 -2.25 2.34
N GLY A 473 6.24 -1.96 2.14
CA GLY A 473 7.13 -1.49 3.21
C GLY A 473 7.47 -2.56 4.27
N GLY A 474 7.11 -3.82 4.04
CA GLY A 474 7.43 -4.95 4.91
C GLY A 474 8.91 -5.36 4.84
N ALA A 475 9.33 -6.19 5.79
CA ALA A 475 10.68 -6.74 5.88
C ALA A 475 10.61 -8.23 6.21
N PRO A 476 10.39 -9.11 5.22
CA PRO A 476 10.16 -10.55 5.47
C PRO A 476 11.35 -11.27 6.13
N GLY A 477 12.57 -10.73 6.02
CA GLY A 477 13.75 -11.22 6.72
C GLY A 477 13.73 -11.00 8.24
N ARG A 478 12.99 -9.98 8.72
CA ARG A 478 12.86 -9.66 10.16
C ARG A 478 11.59 -10.28 10.72
N PHE A 479 11.75 -11.18 11.69
CA PHE A 479 10.63 -11.92 12.27
C PHE A 479 10.03 -11.17 13.46
N GLY A 480 9.19 -10.17 13.18
CA GLY A 480 8.48 -9.38 14.16
C GLY A 480 9.29 -8.22 14.76
N VAL A 481 8.64 -7.48 15.65
CA VAL A 481 9.14 -6.31 16.38
C VAL A 481 8.97 -6.54 17.87
N SER A 482 10.01 -6.27 18.68
CA SER A 482 9.88 -6.34 20.15
C SER A 482 9.03 -5.18 20.68
N ALA A 483 8.43 -5.34 21.86
CA ALA A 483 7.68 -4.26 22.50
C ALA A 483 8.57 -3.02 22.76
N ALA A 484 9.85 -3.23 23.16
CA ALA A 484 10.79 -2.14 23.37
C ALA A 484 11.10 -1.39 22.06
N GLU A 485 11.39 -2.11 20.98
CA GLU A 485 11.60 -1.53 19.66
C GLU A 485 10.36 -0.77 19.17
N PHE A 486 9.17 -1.37 19.29
CA PHE A 486 7.90 -0.73 18.96
C PHE A 486 7.76 0.63 19.65
N HIS A 487 8.01 0.72 20.96
CA HIS A 487 7.89 1.97 21.70
C HIS A 487 8.93 3.02 21.31
N LEU A 488 10.16 2.60 20.94
CA LEU A 488 11.18 3.52 20.43
C LEU A 488 10.77 4.13 19.09
N LEU A 489 10.23 3.32 18.18
CA LEU A 489 9.72 3.78 16.89
C LEU A 489 8.50 4.70 17.04
N GLN A 490 7.60 4.38 17.97
CA GLN A 490 6.47 5.27 18.29
C GLN A 490 6.94 6.61 18.89
N GLN A 491 7.99 6.60 19.73
CA GLN A 491 8.58 7.81 20.29
C GLN A 491 9.25 8.65 19.21
N GLU A 492 9.96 8.03 18.29
CA GLU A 492 10.57 8.71 17.14
C GLU A 492 9.50 9.39 16.28
N ARG A 493 8.40 8.69 15.94
CA ARG A 493 7.27 9.26 15.19
C ARG A 493 6.64 10.44 15.94
N ALA A 494 6.41 10.31 17.26
CA ALA A 494 5.85 11.38 18.07
C ALA A 494 6.74 12.64 18.07
N THR A 495 8.07 12.47 17.95
CA THR A 495 9.05 13.56 18.03
C THR A 495 9.33 14.21 16.68
N LEU A 496 9.53 13.39 15.64
CA LEU A 496 10.00 13.86 14.33
C LEU A 496 8.86 14.06 13.33
N TRP A 497 7.85 13.20 13.38
CA TRP A 497 6.77 13.15 12.38
C TRP A 497 5.39 12.99 13.04
N PRO A 498 5.01 13.89 13.98
CA PRO A 498 3.74 13.75 14.71
C PRO A 498 2.48 13.80 13.81
N HIS A 499 2.62 14.35 12.61
CA HIS A 499 1.55 14.46 11.63
C HIS A 499 1.70 13.47 10.47
N ALA A 500 2.63 12.51 10.51
CA ALA A 500 2.70 11.45 9.51
C ALA A 500 1.43 10.60 9.54
N MET A 501 0.99 10.12 8.38
CA MET A 501 -0.12 9.17 8.33
C MET A 501 0.30 7.81 8.91
N THR A 502 -0.62 7.10 9.52
CA THR A 502 -0.45 5.70 9.91
C THR A 502 -1.57 4.87 9.30
N SER A 503 -1.21 3.77 8.66
CA SER A 503 -2.16 2.89 7.96
C SER A 503 -2.04 1.45 8.44
N LEU A 504 -3.14 0.69 8.42
CA LEU A 504 -3.14 -0.77 8.58
C LEU A 504 -3.60 -1.47 7.29
N THR A 505 -4.49 -0.86 6.54
CA THR A 505 -4.91 -1.29 5.20
C THR A 505 -4.88 -0.10 4.28
N THR A 506 -4.42 -0.31 3.04
CA THR A 506 -4.52 0.66 1.95
C THR A 506 -5.05 -0.03 0.69
N HIS A 507 -5.23 0.73 -0.37
CA HIS A 507 -5.61 0.18 -1.68
C HIS A 507 -4.51 -0.69 -2.32
N ASP A 508 -3.26 -0.61 -1.85
CA ASP A 508 -2.09 -1.33 -2.37
C ASP A 508 -1.62 -2.47 -1.48
N THR A 509 -2.16 -2.59 -0.26
CA THR A 509 -1.77 -3.67 0.63
C THR A 509 -2.13 -5.03 0.04
N LYS A 510 -1.20 -5.97 0.14
CA LYS A 510 -1.37 -7.33 -0.40
C LYS A 510 -2.44 -8.12 0.36
N ARG A 511 -2.77 -7.69 1.57
CA ARG A 511 -3.82 -8.26 2.45
C ARG A 511 -4.42 -7.16 3.32
N THR A 512 -5.70 -7.28 3.64
CA THR A 512 -6.32 -6.41 4.64
C THR A 512 -5.73 -6.65 6.04
N GLU A 513 -5.92 -5.69 6.93
CA GLU A 513 -5.45 -5.78 8.32
C GLU A 513 -5.95 -7.05 9.02
N ASP A 514 -7.20 -7.46 8.80
CA ASP A 514 -7.78 -8.62 9.47
C ASP A 514 -7.29 -9.95 8.89
N THR A 515 -7.05 -10.00 7.60
CA THR A 515 -6.38 -11.14 6.95
C THR A 515 -4.98 -11.34 7.52
N ARG A 516 -4.19 -10.25 7.67
CA ARG A 516 -2.88 -10.33 8.31
C ARG A 516 -2.97 -10.71 9.79
N ALA A 517 -3.96 -10.20 10.52
CA ALA A 517 -4.18 -10.59 11.92
C ALA A 517 -4.36 -12.10 12.08
N ARG A 518 -5.11 -12.73 11.16
CA ARG A 518 -5.29 -14.18 11.18
C ARG A 518 -4.01 -14.92 10.83
N ILE A 519 -3.27 -14.48 9.84
CA ILE A 519 -1.98 -15.08 9.46
C ILE A 519 -0.96 -14.94 10.59
N ILE A 520 -0.95 -13.80 11.30
CA ILE A 520 -0.12 -13.60 12.51
C ILE A 520 -0.42 -14.67 13.57
N GLY A 521 -1.66 -15.10 13.72
CA GLY A 521 -2.06 -16.19 14.64
C GLY A 521 -1.34 -17.52 14.35
N ILE A 522 -0.85 -17.76 13.14
CA ILE A 522 -0.02 -18.92 12.80
C ILE A 522 1.24 -18.96 13.68
N THR A 523 1.80 -17.79 14.03
CA THR A 523 3.00 -17.71 14.87
C THR A 523 2.78 -18.21 16.30
N GLU A 524 1.54 -18.27 16.76
CA GLU A 524 1.18 -18.82 18.06
C GLU A 524 0.83 -20.33 18.01
N THR A 525 0.67 -20.88 16.79
CA THR A 525 0.21 -22.24 16.51
C THR A 525 1.07 -22.93 15.45
N ALA A 526 2.38 -22.61 15.40
CA ALA A 526 3.28 -23.06 14.33
C ALA A 526 3.33 -24.60 14.16
N SER A 527 3.25 -25.37 15.25
CA SER A 527 3.19 -26.84 15.20
C SER A 527 1.89 -27.36 14.56
N ASP A 528 0.76 -26.74 14.88
CA ASP A 528 -0.54 -27.11 14.33
C ASP A 528 -0.63 -26.75 12.84
N PHE A 529 -0.02 -25.61 12.48
CA PHE A 529 0.08 -25.21 11.08
C PHE A 529 0.99 -26.18 10.27
N ALA A 530 2.12 -26.59 10.83
CA ALA A 530 2.99 -27.58 10.19
C ALA A 530 2.27 -28.92 9.97
N GLU A 531 1.44 -29.34 10.94
CA GLU A 531 0.62 -30.55 10.81
C GLU A 531 -0.45 -30.39 9.70
N LEU A 532 -1.12 -29.22 9.61
CA LEU A 532 -2.06 -28.93 8.53
C LEU A 532 -1.37 -29.01 7.16
N VAL A 533 -0.22 -28.37 6.98
CA VAL A 533 0.55 -28.42 5.74
C VAL A 533 0.91 -29.86 5.38
N ARG A 534 1.35 -30.64 6.35
CA ARG A 534 1.68 -32.08 6.14
C ARG A 534 0.46 -32.88 5.69
N GLN A 535 -0.72 -32.66 6.29
CA GLN A 535 -1.97 -33.33 5.92
C GLN A 535 -2.43 -32.93 4.51
N VAL A 536 -2.40 -31.64 4.18
CA VAL A 536 -2.72 -31.15 2.83
C VAL A 536 -1.81 -31.79 1.80
N ASN A 537 -0.51 -31.74 2.00
CA ASN A 537 0.47 -32.30 1.05
C ASN A 537 0.33 -33.82 0.86
N ALA A 538 -0.10 -34.55 1.92
CA ALA A 538 -0.29 -35.99 1.84
C ALA A 538 -1.57 -36.39 1.08
N ILE A 539 -2.63 -35.59 1.14
CA ILE A 539 -3.98 -35.93 0.64
C ILE A 539 -4.26 -35.22 -0.70
N VAL A 540 -3.90 -33.95 -0.79
CA VAL A 540 -4.13 -33.08 -1.95
C VAL A 540 -2.84 -32.28 -2.21
N PRO A 541 -1.81 -32.94 -2.76
CA PRO A 541 -0.50 -32.28 -2.97
C PRO A 541 -0.63 -31.12 -3.97
N PRO A 542 0.02 -29.97 -3.68
CA PRO A 542 0.02 -28.83 -4.60
C PRO A 542 0.85 -29.17 -5.87
N PRO A 543 0.56 -28.52 -7.01
CA PRO A 543 1.35 -28.65 -8.24
C PRO A 543 2.83 -28.24 -8.07
N ASP A 544 3.09 -27.29 -7.15
CA ASP A 544 4.42 -26.85 -6.71
C ASP A 544 4.40 -26.60 -5.20
N SER A 545 5.37 -27.17 -4.48
CA SER A 545 5.36 -27.17 -3.01
C SER A 545 5.56 -25.78 -2.41
N ALA A 546 6.45 -24.96 -2.99
CA ALA A 546 6.70 -23.60 -2.53
C ALA A 546 5.47 -22.71 -2.75
N THR A 547 4.90 -22.79 -3.95
CA THR A 547 3.64 -22.08 -4.30
C THR A 547 2.49 -22.52 -3.40
N GLY A 548 2.34 -23.83 -3.17
CA GLY A 548 1.31 -24.37 -2.28
C GLY A 548 1.44 -23.85 -0.85
N HIS A 549 2.67 -23.81 -0.31
CA HIS A 549 2.91 -23.30 1.05
C HIS A 549 2.63 -21.80 1.19
N PHE A 550 2.95 -21.02 0.16
CA PHE A 550 2.59 -19.59 0.08
C PHE A 550 1.07 -19.41 0.04
N LEU A 551 0.38 -20.15 -0.84
CA LEU A 551 -1.07 -20.02 -1.02
C LEU A 551 -1.87 -20.51 0.17
N ILE A 552 -1.47 -21.61 0.86
CA ILE A 552 -2.17 -22.10 2.05
C ILE A 552 -2.26 -21.04 3.14
N GLN A 553 -1.22 -20.25 3.39
CA GLN A 553 -1.27 -19.18 4.39
C GLN A 553 -2.29 -18.10 4.01
N ASN A 554 -2.34 -17.71 2.73
CA ASN A 554 -3.32 -16.73 2.23
C ASN A 554 -4.74 -17.29 2.26
N ILE A 555 -4.93 -18.54 1.87
CA ILE A 555 -6.23 -19.24 1.94
C ILE A 555 -6.72 -19.31 3.39
N VAL A 556 -5.87 -19.71 4.33
CA VAL A 556 -6.19 -19.70 5.78
C VAL A 556 -6.55 -18.28 6.25
N GLY A 557 -5.84 -17.27 5.73
CA GLY A 557 -6.09 -15.85 6.02
C GLY A 557 -7.51 -15.39 5.71
N VAL A 558 -8.11 -15.92 4.63
CA VAL A 558 -9.46 -15.53 4.17
C VAL A 558 -10.51 -16.63 4.35
N TRP A 559 -10.14 -17.78 4.93
CA TRP A 559 -11.06 -18.90 5.12
C TRP A 559 -12.26 -18.51 6.00
N PRO A 560 -13.51 -18.86 5.62
CA PRO A 560 -14.68 -18.58 6.44
C PRO A 560 -14.60 -19.37 7.76
N HIS A 561 -14.88 -18.70 8.87
CA HIS A 561 -14.76 -19.31 10.20
C HIS A 561 -15.80 -20.39 10.48
N ASP A 562 -16.95 -20.30 9.82
CA ASP A 562 -18.07 -21.24 9.84
C ASP A 562 -17.90 -22.37 8.81
N GLY A 563 -16.91 -22.28 7.92
CA GLY A 563 -16.65 -23.24 6.85
C GLY A 563 -17.64 -23.19 5.69
N GLU A 564 -18.48 -22.14 5.60
CA GLU A 564 -19.39 -21.94 4.48
C GLU A 564 -18.63 -21.38 3.26
N ILE A 565 -18.34 -22.26 2.31
CA ILE A 565 -17.64 -21.90 1.07
C ILE A 565 -18.62 -21.35 0.04
N THR A 566 -18.49 -20.07 -0.29
CA THR A 566 -19.31 -19.42 -1.31
C THR A 566 -18.62 -19.42 -2.67
N GLU A 567 -19.39 -19.34 -3.77
CA GLU A 567 -18.81 -19.19 -5.11
C GLU A 567 -17.97 -17.92 -5.24
N SER A 568 -18.39 -16.83 -4.61
CA SER A 568 -17.61 -15.59 -4.56
C SER A 568 -16.22 -15.77 -3.90
N LEU A 569 -16.11 -16.57 -2.84
CA LEU A 569 -14.82 -16.89 -2.25
C LEU A 569 -13.95 -17.71 -3.20
N ARG A 570 -14.55 -18.68 -3.90
CA ARG A 570 -13.87 -19.51 -4.89
C ARG A 570 -13.27 -18.64 -6.01
N GLU A 571 -14.10 -17.78 -6.62
CA GLU A 571 -13.66 -16.84 -7.68
C GLU A 571 -12.52 -15.94 -7.20
N ARG A 572 -12.66 -15.31 -6.04
CA ARG A 572 -11.63 -14.46 -5.43
C ARG A 572 -10.30 -15.20 -5.22
N LEU A 573 -10.34 -16.44 -4.76
CA LEU A 573 -9.14 -17.25 -4.55
C LEU A 573 -8.49 -17.68 -5.87
N HIS A 574 -9.28 -17.99 -6.90
CA HIS A 574 -8.77 -18.27 -8.25
C HIS A 574 -8.05 -17.05 -8.82
N ASP A 575 -8.70 -15.89 -8.84
CA ASP A 575 -8.14 -14.65 -9.37
C ASP A 575 -6.85 -14.26 -8.64
N TYR A 576 -6.87 -14.34 -7.29
CA TYR A 576 -5.69 -14.08 -6.48
C TYR A 576 -4.54 -15.05 -6.79
N ALA A 577 -4.82 -16.33 -6.89
CA ALA A 577 -3.78 -17.33 -7.11
C ALA A 577 -3.13 -17.17 -8.48
N ILE A 578 -3.90 -16.90 -9.53
CA ILE A 578 -3.37 -16.61 -10.87
C ILE A 578 -2.48 -15.36 -10.84
N LYS A 579 -2.94 -14.28 -10.21
CA LYS A 579 -2.10 -13.09 -10.01
C LYS A 579 -0.82 -13.43 -9.26
N ALA A 580 -0.90 -14.14 -8.13
CA ALA A 580 0.24 -14.46 -7.29
C ALA A 580 1.30 -15.31 -8.01
N VAL A 581 0.91 -16.32 -8.77
CA VAL A 581 1.87 -17.17 -9.50
C VAL A 581 2.51 -16.44 -10.68
N ARG A 582 1.80 -15.51 -11.32
CA ARG A 582 2.35 -14.67 -12.40
C ARG A 582 3.33 -13.63 -11.87
N GLU A 583 3.03 -12.99 -10.73
CA GLU A 583 3.97 -12.07 -10.06
C GLU A 583 5.20 -12.81 -9.55
N ALA A 584 5.04 -13.99 -8.96
CA ALA A 584 6.18 -14.82 -8.56
C ALA A 584 7.11 -15.15 -9.73
N GLY A 585 6.60 -15.31 -10.95
CA GLY A 585 7.39 -15.49 -12.18
C GLY A 585 8.28 -16.73 -12.17
N VAL A 586 7.86 -17.84 -11.52
CA VAL A 586 8.68 -19.06 -11.38
C VAL A 586 8.29 -20.13 -12.41
N LYS A 587 7.00 -20.41 -12.56
CA LYS A 587 6.45 -21.42 -13.49
C LYS A 587 5.64 -20.77 -14.61
N THR A 588 5.00 -19.67 -14.33
CA THR A 588 4.24 -18.81 -15.24
C THR A 588 4.55 -17.37 -14.91
N SER A 589 4.33 -16.45 -15.83
CA SER A 589 4.52 -15.01 -15.61
C SER A 589 3.52 -14.20 -16.45
N TRP A 590 3.49 -12.89 -16.29
CA TRP A 590 2.69 -11.98 -17.13
C TRP A 590 3.11 -12.00 -18.62
N PHE A 591 4.34 -12.41 -18.93
CA PHE A 591 4.91 -12.43 -20.28
C PHE A 591 4.97 -13.83 -20.88
N ASP A 592 5.21 -14.86 -20.07
CA ASP A 592 5.32 -16.24 -20.49
C ASP A 592 4.34 -17.10 -19.69
N HIS A 593 3.11 -17.22 -20.21
CA HIS A 593 2.03 -17.97 -19.59
C HIS A 593 2.24 -19.48 -19.71
N ASP A 594 2.03 -20.19 -18.59
CA ASP A 594 1.83 -21.64 -18.56
C ASP A 594 0.36 -21.94 -18.17
N PRO A 595 -0.57 -22.01 -19.14
CA PRO A 595 -1.97 -22.29 -18.86
C PRO A 595 -2.21 -23.63 -18.16
N GLY A 596 -1.31 -24.61 -18.38
CA GLY A 596 -1.40 -25.91 -17.73
C GLY A 596 -1.11 -25.83 -16.24
N PHE A 597 -0.08 -25.07 -15.85
CA PHE A 597 0.23 -24.83 -14.46
C PHE A 597 -0.84 -23.97 -13.76
N GLU A 598 -1.31 -22.91 -14.43
CA GLU A 598 -2.38 -22.05 -13.91
C GLU A 598 -3.67 -22.83 -13.64
N GLN A 599 -4.08 -23.70 -14.58
CA GLN A 599 -5.23 -24.59 -14.40
C GLN A 599 -5.01 -25.57 -13.24
N ALA A 600 -3.82 -26.16 -13.12
CA ALA A 600 -3.52 -27.08 -12.03
C ALA A 600 -3.59 -26.40 -10.66
N ILE A 601 -3.22 -25.12 -10.55
CA ILE A 601 -3.35 -24.32 -9.32
C ILE A 601 -4.83 -24.09 -8.97
N THR A 602 -5.67 -23.70 -9.93
CA THR A 602 -7.11 -23.48 -9.68
C THR A 602 -7.83 -24.79 -9.34
N ASP A 603 -7.51 -25.90 -10.02
CA ASP A 603 -8.05 -27.24 -9.69
C ASP A 603 -7.62 -27.69 -8.28
N TRP A 604 -6.39 -27.38 -7.88
CA TRP A 604 -5.91 -27.66 -6.53
C TRP A 604 -6.66 -26.83 -5.47
N ILE A 605 -6.93 -25.55 -5.71
CA ILE A 605 -7.73 -24.72 -4.84
C ILE A 605 -9.14 -25.29 -4.68
N ASP A 606 -9.77 -25.71 -5.77
CA ASP A 606 -11.10 -26.36 -5.72
C ASP A 606 -11.07 -27.65 -4.88
N ALA A 607 -9.99 -28.42 -4.97
CA ALA A 607 -9.81 -29.61 -4.13
C ALA A 607 -9.57 -29.26 -2.63
N LEU A 608 -9.02 -28.09 -2.31
CA LEU A 608 -8.96 -27.60 -0.92
C LEU A 608 -10.33 -27.15 -0.42
N LEU A 609 -11.10 -26.47 -1.27
CA LEU A 609 -12.40 -25.89 -0.90
C LEU A 609 -13.48 -26.97 -0.75
N PHE A 610 -13.52 -27.97 -1.62
CA PHE A 610 -14.61 -28.95 -1.71
C PHE A 610 -14.15 -30.41 -1.56
N GLY A 611 -12.89 -30.64 -1.18
CA GLY A 611 -12.29 -31.95 -1.13
C GLY A 611 -12.09 -32.49 0.31
N PRO A 612 -11.27 -33.53 0.46
CA PRO A 612 -11.13 -34.25 1.74
C PRO A 612 -10.40 -33.46 2.84
N VAL A 613 -9.73 -32.34 2.52
CA VAL A 613 -8.98 -31.52 3.48
C VAL A 613 -9.75 -30.29 3.95
N THR A 614 -10.92 -30.00 3.40
CA THR A 614 -11.77 -28.84 3.72
C THR A 614 -12.04 -28.74 5.24
N SER A 615 -12.41 -29.86 5.88
CA SER A 615 -12.69 -29.89 7.31
C SER A 615 -11.45 -29.58 8.18
N ALA A 616 -10.25 -30.00 7.73
CA ALA A 616 -9.01 -29.69 8.45
C ALA A 616 -8.67 -28.20 8.35
N LEU A 617 -8.86 -27.59 7.17
CA LEU A 617 -8.70 -26.15 6.94
C LEU A 617 -9.70 -25.35 7.78
N THR A 618 -10.98 -25.72 7.76
CA THR A 618 -12.04 -25.08 8.57
C THR A 618 -11.73 -25.15 10.05
N SER A 619 -11.34 -26.34 10.54
CA SER A 619 -10.97 -26.51 11.96
C SER A 619 -9.76 -25.65 12.35
N PHE A 620 -8.75 -25.56 11.48
CA PHE A 620 -7.56 -24.74 11.76
C PHE A 620 -7.90 -23.24 11.72
N ALA A 621 -8.60 -22.76 10.69
CA ALA A 621 -9.02 -21.37 10.57
C ALA A 621 -9.95 -20.95 11.71
N GLY A 622 -10.84 -21.84 12.16
CA GLY A 622 -11.69 -21.62 13.31
C GLY A 622 -10.91 -21.43 14.62
N ARG A 623 -9.84 -22.23 14.82
CA ARG A 623 -8.95 -22.03 15.99
C ARG A 623 -8.21 -20.68 15.96
N LEU A 624 -7.83 -20.20 14.78
CA LEU A 624 -7.17 -18.90 14.64
C LEU A 624 -8.14 -17.72 14.79
N HIS A 625 -9.42 -17.91 14.48
CA HIS A 625 -10.38 -16.82 14.31
C HIS A 625 -10.52 -15.94 15.56
N ASN A 626 -10.67 -16.55 16.74
CA ASN A 626 -10.80 -15.79 17.98
C ASN A 626 -9.52 -15.00 18.32
N GLY A 627 -8.35 -15.59 18.11
CA GLY A 627 -7.07 -14.87 18.25
C GLY A 627 -6.93 -13.73 17.25
N ALA A 628 -7.32 -13.96 15.98
CA ALA A 628 -7.30 -12.96 14.93
C ALA A 628 -8.15 -11.72 15.26
N ILE A 629 -9.35 -11.94 15.79
CA ILE A 629 -10.24 -10.87 16.25
C ILE A 629 -9.57 -10.05 17.36
N GLN A 630 -8.94 -10.69 18.33
CA GLN A 630 -8.25 -10.00 19.42
C GLN A 630 -7.06 -9.17 18.90
N VAL A 631 -6.25 -9.73 18.01
CA VAL A 631 -5.15 -9.00 17.32
C VAL A 631 -5.70 -7.82 16.52
N SER A 632 -6.78 -8.03 15.76
CA SER A 632 -7.43 -6.98 14.97
C SER A 632 -7.84 -5.78 15.83
N LEU A 633 -8.61 -6.01 16.90
CA LEU A 633 -9.08 -4.96 17.81
C LEU A 633 -7.93 -4.26 18.53
N GLY A 634 -6.97 -5.02 19.05
CA GLY A 634 -5.81 -4.49 19.75
C GLY A 634 -4.94 -3.62 18.86
N ARG A 635 -4.60 -4.11 17.66
CA ARG A 635 -3.79 -3.38 16.68
C ARG A 635 -4.48 -2.11 16.19
N LYS A 636 -5.79 -2.20 15.87
CA LYS A 636 -6.59 -1.02 15.49
C LYS A 636 -6.61 0.01 16.60
N MET A 637 -6.80 -0.37 17.85
CA MET A 637 -6.76 0.55 19.00
C MET A 637 -5.38 1.23 19.12
N LEU A 638 -4.28 0.48 19.01
CA LEU A 638 -2.94 1.05 19.09
C LEU A 638 -2.66 2.02 17.94
N GLN A 639 -3.10 1.72 16.70
CA GLN A 639 -3.00 2.65 15.57
C GLN A 639 -3.78 3.94 15.83
N LEU A 640 -5.03 3.81 16.27
CA LEU A 640 -5.92 4.95 16.46
C LEU A 640 -5.47 5.87 17.61
N VAL A 641 -4.77 5.36 18.62
CA VAL A 641 -4.31 6.14 19.78
C VAL A 641 -2.83 6.55 19.64
N GLY A 642 -2.05 5.81 18.88
CA GLY A 642 -0.62 6.05 18.66
C GLY A 642 -0.30 7.40 18.03
N PRO A 643 0.99 7.77 17.99
CA PRO A 643 1.48 8.94 17.28
C PRO A 643 1.18 8.88 15.77
N GLY A 644 0.88 10.02 15.17
CA GLY A 644 0.53 10.17 13.76
C GLY A 644 -0.96 10.36 13.53
N ILE A 645 -1.35 10.47 12.26
CA ILE A 645 -2.72 10.64 11.78
C ILE A 645 -3.21 9.28 11.26
N PRO A 646 -4.11 8.58 11.95
CA PRO A 646 -4.58 7.27 11.51
C PRO A 646 -5.50 7.41 10.30
N ASP A 647 -5.20 6.61 9.26
CA ASP A 647 -6.11 6.34 8.16
C ASP A 647 -6.99 5.12 8.47
N THR A 648 -8.24 5.19 8.06
CA THR A 648 -9.14 4.03 7.97
C THR A 648 -9.49 3.83 6.50
N TYR A 649 -9.01 2.74 5.91
CA TYR A 649 -9.38 2.37 4.56
C TYR A 649 -10.86 1.98 4.52
N GLN A 650 -11.57 2.33 3.45
CA GLN A 650 -13.01 2.11 3.30
C GLN A 650 -13.45 0.70 3.73
N GLY A 651 -14.39 0.63 4.65
CA GLY A 651 -14.96 -0.60 5.14
C GLY A 651 -14.18 -1.27 6.27
N GLN A 652 -12.96 -0.82 6.61
CA GLN A 652 -12.09 -1.45 7.61
C GLN A 652 -12.47 -1.12 9.07
N GLU A 653 -13.52 -0.37 9.29
CA GLU A 653 -14.18 -0.27 10.59
C GLU A 653 -15.01 -1.53 10.91
N TYR A 654 -15.19 -2.44 9.96
CA TYR A 654 -15.68 -3.81 10.14
C TYR A 654 -14.55 -4.81 9.96
N PHE A 655 -14.78 -6.04 10.37
CA PHE A 655 -13.85 -7.14 10.15
C PHE A 655 -13.94 -7.59 8.69
N ASP A 656 -12.84 -7.47 7.94
CA ASP A 656 -12.79 -7.75 6.52
C ASP A 656 -11.61 -8.64 6.15
N LEU A 657 -11.90 -9.75 5.48
CA LEU A 657 -10.92 -10.72 5.01
C LEU A 657 -10.79 -10.63 3.49
N SER A 658 -9.89 -9.75 3.04
CA SER A 658 -9.59 -9.58 1.62
C SER A 658 -8.09 -9.70 1.35
N LEU A 659 -7.77 -10.03 0.11
CA LEU A 659 -6.42 -10.12 -0.45
C LEU A 659 -6.12 -8.85 -1.27
N VAL A 660 -5.07 -8.88 -2.08
CA VAL A 660 -4.63 -7.75 -2.91
C VAL A 660 -5.70 -7.35 -3.94
N ASP A 661 -5.57 -6.16 -4.51
CA ASP A 661 -6.45 -5.69 -5.57
C ASP A 661 -6.65 -6.74 -6.72
N PRO A 662 -7.85 -6.83 -7.28
CA PRO A 662 -9.04 -5.99 -7.05
C PRO A 662 -9.87 -6.38 -5.81
N ASP A 663 -9.53 -7.42 -5.07
CA ASP A 663 -10.31 -7.96 -3.96
C ASP A 663 -10.55 -6.93 -2.83
N ASN A 664 -9.52 -6.17 -2.44
CA ASN A 664 -9.61 -5.13 -1.41
C ASN A 664 -10.29 -3.82 -1.89
N ARG A 665 -10.73 -3.75 -3.16
CA ARG A 665 -11.39 -2.58 -3.75
C ARG A 665 -12.88 -2.80 -4.02
N ARG A 666 -13.49 -3.82 -3.42
CA ARG A 666 -14.93 -4.11 -3.54
C ARG A 666 -15.78 -2.95 -2.98
N PHE A 667 -17.01 -2.82 -3.46
CA PHE A 667 -17.97 -1.85 -2.94
C PHE A 667 -18.31 -2.13 -1.47
N VAL A 668 -18.35 -1.06 -0.68
CA VAL A 668 -18.69 -1.09 0.75
C VAL A 668 -20.19 -0.94 0.95
N ASP A 669 -20.77 -1.74 1.83
CA ASP A 669 -22.17 -1.57 2.29
C ASP A 669 -22.22 -0.55 3.43
N TYR A 670 -22.30 0.72 3.05
CA TYR A 670 -22.39 1.83 4.01
C TYR A 670 -23.74 1.86 4.75
N THR A 671 -24.83 1.34 4.13
CA THR A 671 -26.15 1.30 4.74
C THR A 671 -26.14 0.45 6.01
N ARG A 672 -25.59 -0.77 5.90
CA ARG A 672 -25.44 -1.67 7.07
C ARG A 672 -24.57 -1.03 8.16
N ARG A 673 -23.49 -0.37 7.78
CA ARG A 673 -22.56 0.28 8.73
C ARG A 673 -23.21 1.46 9.46
N ALA A 674 -23.97 2.28 8.74
CA ALA A 674 -24.70 3.40 9.32
C ALA A 674 -25.74 2.91 10.32
N GLN A 675 -26.54 1.90 9.98
CA GLN A 675 -27.53 1.28 10.87
C GLN A 675 -26.90 0.73 12.15
N THR A 676 -25.76 0.06 12.04
CA THR A 676 -25.05 -0.47 13.23
C THR A 676 -24.54 0.66 14.11
N LEU A 677 -24.04 1.74 13.52
CA LEU A 677 -23.57 2.91 14.25
C LEU A 677 -24.74 3.64 14.95
N GLU A 678 -25.88 3.81 14.29
CA GLU A 678 -27.09 4.38 14.88
C GLU A 678 -27.54 3.58 16.11
N GLN A 679 -27.57 2.25 16.02
CA GLN A 679 -27.89 1.37 17.17
C GLN A 679 -26.92 1.59 18.34
N TYR A 680 -25.62 1.78 18.05
CA TYR A 680 -24.62 2.10 19.06
C TYR A 680 -24.87 3.45 19.73
N LEU A 681 -25.20 4.48 18.94
CA LEU A 681 -25.45 5.83 19.44
C LEU A 681 -26.72 5.90 20.28
N ASP A 682 -27.79 5.23 19.85
CA ASP A 682 -29.05 5.12 20.60
C ASP A 682 -28.82 4.45 21.95
N PHE A 683 -28.04 3.37 21.94
CA PHE A 683 -27.64 2.67 23.16
C PHE A 683 -26.84 3.59 24.11
N LYS A 684 -25.83 4.32 23.61
CA LYS A 684 -25.03 5.28 24.42
C LYS A 684 -25.86 6.43 25.02
N SER A 685 -26.98 6.81 24.39
CA SER A 685 -27.89 7.84 24.87
C SER A 685 -28.86 7.33 25.95
N GLY A 686 -29.01 6.01 26.09
CA GLY A 686 -29.91 5.34 27.02
C GLY A 686 -29.41 5.30 28.48
N THR A 687 -30.17 4.61 29.35
CA THR A 687 -29.90 4.51 30.79
C THR A 687 -28.82 3.47 31.12
N ASP A 688 -28.74 2.39 30.36
CA ASP A 688 -27.69 1.37 30.49
C ASP A 688 -26.65 1.62 29.41
N ARG A 689 -25.52 2.19 29.78
CA ARG A 689 -24.43 2.63 28.87
C ARG A 689 -23.27 1.65 28.82
N SER A 690 -23.44 0.40 29.29
CA SER A 690 -22.33 -0.55 29.29
C SER A 690 -22.14 -1.16 27.89
N LEU A 691 -20.92 -1.11 27.36
CA LEU A 691 -20.59 -1.75 26.09
C LEU A 691 -20.98 -3.24 26.08
N ALA A 692 -20.85 -3.93 27.23
CA ALA A 692 -21.24 -5.32 27.34
C ALA A 692 -22.74 -5.53 27.04
N ALA A 693 -23.63 -4.60 27.50
CA ALA A 693 -25.05 -4.66 27.20
C ALA A 693 -25.33 -4.38 25.72
N TYR A 694 -24.63 -3.40 25.09
CA TYR A 694 -24.74 -3.16 23.64
C TYR A 694 -24.34 -4.41 22.82
N LEU A 695 -23.24 -5.03 23.19
CA LEU A 695 -22.75 -6.22 22.50
C LEU A 695 -23.70 -7.42 22.69
N ALA A 696 -24.38 -7.51 23.84
CA ALA A 696 -25.39 -8.55 24.11
C ALA A 696 -26.67 -8.38 23.26
N LEU A 697 -27.09 -7.15 22.90
CA LEU A 697 -28.27 -6.91 22.05
C LEU A 697 -28.16 -7.57 20.67
N GLY A 698 -26.97 -7.86 20.19
CA GLY A 698 -26.71 -8.51 18.90
C GLY A 698 -26.98 -10.02 18.89
N THR A 699 -27.08 -10.63 20.07
CA THR A 699 -27.25 -12.11 20.18
C THR A 699 -28.72 -12.52 20.23
N GLU A 700 -29.65 -11.60 20.53
CA GLU A 700 -31.08 -11.89 20.71
C GLU A 700 -31.91 -11.74 19.42
N ASN A 701 -31.41 -11.03 18.40
CA ASN A 701 -32.18 -10.69 17.18
C ASN A 701 -31.75 -11.42 15.90
N SER A 702 -30.80 -12.37 15.94
CA SER A 702 -30.53 -13.20 14.77
C SER A 702 -31.60 -14.31 14.70
N ALA A 703 -32.62 -14.07 13.88
CA ALA A 703 -33.65 -15.08 13.53
C ALA A 703 -33.08 -16.29 12.74
N ASP A 704 -31.78 -16.44 12.73
CA ASP A 704 -31.04 -17.59 12.23
C ASP A 704 -30.63 -18.50 13.39
N GLU A 705 -31.66 -19.00 14.14
CA GLU A 705 -31.48 -20.04 15.16
C GLU A 705 -31.05 -21.39 14.56
N SER A 706 -30.77 -21.49 13.27
CA SER A 706 -30.38 -22.76 12.62
C SER A 706 -28.87 -22.99 12.51
N ALA A 707 -28.04 -22.01 12.82
CA ALA A 707 -26.61 -22.27 13.05
C ALA A 707 -26.44 -22.72 14.52
N GLU A 708 -26.59 -24.00 14.78
CA GLU A 708 -26.05 -24.64 16.00
C GLU A 708 -24.63 -24.09 16.18
N ALA A 709 -24.42 -23.38 17.29
CA ALA A 709 -23.11 -22.89 17.67
C ALA A 709 -22.14 -24.07 17.62
N GLN A 710 -21.37 -24.22 16.56
CA GLN A 710 -20.22 -25.11 16.61
C GLN A 710 -19.33 -24.52 17.70
N ASP A 711 -19.23 -25.26 18.79
CA ASP A 711 -18.33 -24.94 19.90
C ASP A 711 -16.94 -24.73 19.29
N ILE A 712 -16.45 -23.48 19.33
CA ILE A 712 -15.09 -23.16 18.93
C ILE A 712 -14.19 -23.98 19.84
N PRO A 713 -13.40 -24.94 19.35
CA PRO A 713 -12.65 -25.83 20.19
C PRO A 713 -11.56 -25.05 20.95
N GLY A 714 -11.66 -25.00 22.25
CA GLY A 714 -10.64 -24.48 23.16
C GLY A 714 -11.15 -23.43 24.13
N PRO A 715 -10.40 -23.17 25.22
CA PRO A 715 -10.72 -22.09 26.15
C PRO A 715 -10.58 -20.73 25.44
N SER A 716 -11.59 -19.86 25.53
CA SER A 716 -11.54 -18.50 25.02
C SER A 716 -11.89 -17.51 26.12
N LEU A 717 -11.09 -16.46 26.26
CA LEU A 717 -11.38 -15.36 27.18
C LEU A 717 -12.58 -14.53 26.69
N TYR A 718 -12.88 -14.55 25.40
CA TYR A 718 -13.92 -13.73 24.76
C TYR A 718 -14.80 -14.57 23.81
N PRO A 719 -15.56 -15.54 24.28
CA PRO A 719 -16.32 -16.48 23.43
C PRO A 719 -17.44 -15.79 22.62
N HIS A 720 -17.84 -14.59 22.99
CA HIS A 720 -18.87 -13.80 22.35
C HIS A 720 -18.37 -12.98 21.15
N LEU A 721 -17.07 -12.68 21.06
CA LEU A 721 -16.50 -11.80 20.03
C LEU A 721 -16.79 -12.22 18.59
N PRO A 722 -16.70 -13.49 18.18
CA PRO A 722 -16.96 -13.89 16.80
C PRO A 722 -18.34 -13.48 16.27
N ARG A 723 -19.35 -13.42 17.15
CA ARG A 723 -20.73 -13.06 16.77
C ARG A 723 -20.96 -11.55 16.65
N ILE A 724 -20.05 -10.74 17.19
CA ILE A 724 -20.25 -9.30 17.36
C ILE A 724 -19.08 -8.47 16.86
N ILE A 725 -18.16 -9.10 16.11
CA ILE A 725 -16.88 -8.44 15.76
C ILE A 725 -17.06 -7.14 15.01
N ASP A 726 -17.98 -7.07 14.05
CA ASP A 726 -18.25 -5.85 13.28
C ASP A 726 -18.68 -4.71 14.21
N ARG A 727 -19.59 -4.98 15.15
CA ARG A 727 -20.05 -4.01 16.16
C ARG A 727 -18.94 -3.58 17.11
N ALA A 728 -18.12 -4.55 17.55
CA ALA A 728 -17.00 -4.28 18.45
C ALA A 728 -15.92 -3.42 17.77
N LYS A 729 -15.55 -3.77 16.52
CA LYS A 729 -14.54 -3.01 15.76
C LYS A 729 -15.03 -1.61 15.43
N GLN A 730 -16.27 -1.45 14.97
CA GLN A 730 -16.85 -0.13 14.71
C GLN A 730 -16.91 0.74 15.98
N ALA A 731 -17.28 0.16 17.12
CA ALA A 731 -17.29 0.89 18.40
C ALA A 731 -15.87 1.33 18.80
N VAL A 732 -14.86 0.47 18.66
CA VAL A 732 -13.44 0.80 18.90
C VAL A 732 -13.01 1.96 18.01
N VAL A 733 -13.28 1.88 16.71
CA VAL A 733 -12.92 2.93 15.75
C VAL A 733 -13.59 4.24 16.12
N ARG A 734 -14.90 4.20 16.36
CA ARG A 734 -15.67 5.39 16.71
C ARG A 734 -15.19 6.07 17.99
N GLU A 735 -15.02 5.32 19.09
CA GLU A 735 -14.65 5.93 20.38
C GLU A 735 -13.26 6.56 20.31
N ALA A 736 -12.31 5.94 19.62
CA ALA A 736 -10.97 6.48 19.46
C ALA A 736 -10.94 7.70 18.52
N LEU A 737 -11.64 7.65 17.37
CA LEU A 737 -11.71 8.79 16.45
C LEU A 737 -12.42 10.00 17.04
N MET A 738 -13.51 9.77 17.79
CA MET A 738 -14.21 10.85 18.50
C MET A 738 -13.31 11.48 19.56
N LEU A 739 -12.54 10.68 20.31
CA LEU A 739 -11.61 11.18 21.30
C LEU A 739 -10.52 12.06 20.67
N ARG A 740 -10.01 11.69 19.50
CA ARG A 740 -9.05 12.50 18.73
C ARG A 740 -9.63 13.84 18.27
N ARG A 741 -10.93 13.87 17.91
CA ARG A 741 -11.63 15.12 17.55
C ARG A 741 -11.92 16.01 18.77
N GLU A 742 -12.27 15.39 19.90
CA GLU A 742 -12.58 16.11 21.15
C GLU A 742 -11.33 16.75 21.76
N TYR A 743 -10.15 16.08 21.64
CA TYR A 743 -8.90 16.48 22.26
C TYR A 743 -7.71 16.38 21.28
N PRO A 744 -7.71 17.15 20.20
CA PRO A 744 -6.68 17.05 19.16
C PRO A 744 -5.26 17.23 19.68
N ASP A 745 -5.03 18.14 20.64
CA ASP A 745 -3.72 18.46 21.19
C ASP A 745 -3.04 17.28 21.89
N VAL A 746 -3.84 16.39 22.52
CA VAL A 746 -3.32 15.15 23.14
C VAL A 746 -2.69 14.24 22.11
N PHE A 747 -3.15 14.25 20.87
CA PHE A 747 -2.71 13.34 19.82
C PHE A 747 -1.73 13.97 18.83
N LEU A 748 -1.89 15.27 18.54
CA LEU A 748 -1.08 15.96 17.53
C LEU A 748 0.24 16.52 18.09
N SER A 749 0.25 16.91 19.36
CA SER A 749 1.44 17.47 20.05
C SER A 749 1.80 16.72 21.32
N GLY A 750 1.02 15.73 21.72
CA GLY A 750 1.17 14.99 22.96
C GLY A 750 2.34 14.02 22.95
N GLU A 751 2.90 13.79 24.15
CA GLU A 751 3.96 12.83 24.37
C GLU A 751 3.49 11.39 24.20
N HIS A 752 4.41 10.51 23.83
CA HIS A 752 4.22 9.06 23.85
C HIS A 752 4.95 8.45 25.04
N GLN A 753 4.28 7.56 25.77
CA GLN A 753 4.93 6.74 26.80
C GLN A 753 4.44 5.29 26.74
N PRO A 754 5.34 4.31 26.98
CA PRO A 754 4.97 2.91 27.07
C PRO A 754 4.17 2.62 28.34
N VAL A 755 3.23 1.66 28.25
CA VAL A 755 2.54 1.10 29.42
C VAL A 755 2.79 -0.41 29.46
N PHE A 756 3.32 -0.88 30.57
CA PHE A 756 3.69 -2.28 30.75
C PHE A 756 2.82 -2.96 31.83
N GLY A 757 2.57 -4.25 31.65
CA GLY A 757 2.07 -5.11 32.69
C GLY A 757 3.17 -5.54 33.65
N VAL A 758 2.77 -6.02 34.84
CA VAL A 758 3.63 -6.65 35.83
C VAL A 758 2.97 -7.93 36.33
N GLY A 759 3.62 -9.08 36.16
CA GLY A 759 3.09 -10.36 36.57
C GLY A 759 3.38 -11.49 35.57
N GLU A 760 2.73 -12.65 35.78
CA GLU A 760 3.03 -13.85 34.97
C GLU A 760 2.74 -13.72 33.48
N ALA A 761 1.74 -12.92 33.10
CA ALA A 761 1.35 -12.68 31.72
C ALA A 761 1.76 -11.30 31.18
N GLU A 762 2.77 -10.64 31.77
CA GLU A 762 3.21 -9.28 31.40
C GLU A 762 3.53 -9.14 29.91
N TRP A 763 4.12 -10.17 29.30
CA TRP A 763 4.51 -10.19 27.90
C TRP A 763 3.31 -10.22 26.90
N HIS A 764 2.10 -10.44 27.43
CA HIS A 764 0.87 -10.45 26.66
C HIS A 764 0.16 -9.08 26.61
N LEU A 765 0.69 -8.08 27.34
CA LEU A 765 0.18 -6.71 27.31
C LEU A 765 1.11 -5.80 26.49
N VAL A 766 0.53 -4.98 25.65
CA VAL A 766 1.18 -3.82 25.06
C VAL A 766 0.26 -2.62 25.24
N GLY A 767 0.83 -1.49 25.71
CA GLY A 767 0.05 -0.30 25.98
C GLY A 767 0.76 0.98 25.59
N ILE A 768 -0.01 1.95 25.13
CA ILE A 768 0.43 3.30 24.74
C ILE A 768 -0.27 4.31 25.64
N ALA A 769 0.48 5.27 26.17
CA ALA A 769 -0.08 6.41 26.86
C ALA A 769 0.25 7.71 26.09
N ARG A 770 -0.73 8.62 26.06
CA ARG A 770 -0.62 9.94 25.41
C ARG A 770 -0.89 11.05 26.43
N GLY A 771 -0.19 12.18 26.27
CA GLY A 771 -0.34 13.36 27.14
C GLY A 771 -0.58 14.63 26.35
N ASP A 772 -0.87 15.73 27.05
CA ASP A 772 -1.16 17.04 26.47
C ASP A 772 0.11 17.87 26.13
N GLY A 773 1.30 17.36 26.43
CA GLY A 773 2.58 18.00 26.14
C GLY A 773 2.97 19.15 27.09
N ASP A 774 2.05 19.67 27.90
CA ASP A 774 2.30 20.80 28.81
C ASP A 774 2.98 20.39 30.14
N VAL A 775 2.86 19.11 30.50
CA VAL A 775 3.43 18.57 31.74
C VAL A 775 4.25 17.31 31.44
N HIS A 776 5.58 17.43 31.54
CA HIS A 776 6.46 16.29 31.32
C HIS A 776 6.27 15.19 32.39
N GLY A 777 6.28 13.95 31.93
CA GLY A 777 6.18 12.75 32.75
C GLY A 777 4.73 12.30 33.05
N ALA A 778 4.60 11.28 33.90
CA ALA A 778 3.33 10.57 34.14
C ALA A 778 2.17 11.47 34.62
N ALA A 779 2.44 12.68 35.11
CA ALA A 779 1.41 13.63 35.56
C ALA A 779 0.66 14.30 34.41
N GLY A 780 1.25 14.36 33.20
CA GLY A 780 0.64 14.94 32.00
C GLY A 780 -0.09 13.94 31.10
N LEU A 781 -0.11 12.65 31.45
CA LEU A 781 -0.79 11.64 30.66
C LEU A 781 -2.30 11.73 30.80
N SER A 782 -3.00 11.68 29.67
CA SER A 782 -4.45 11.93 29.57
C SER A 782 -5.23 10.77 28.96
N VAL A 783 -4.60 9.95 28.12
CA VAL A 783 -5.21 8.80 27.40
C VAL A 783 -4.27 7.59 27.47
N ILE A 784 -4.83 6.40 27.71
CA ILE A 784 -4.11 5.13 27.67
C ILE A 784 -4.88 4.14 26.80
N ALA A 785 -4.19 3.53 25.83
CA ALA A 785 -4.68 2.36 25.10
C ALA A 785 -3.94 1.11 25.56
N LEU A 786 -4.68 0.05 25.80
CA LEU A 786 -4.15 -1.26 26.15
C LEU A 786 -4.62 -2.30 25.13
N ALA A 787 -3.76 -3.25 24.78
CA ALA A 787 -4.07 -4.31 23.85
C ALA A 787 -3.44 -5.65 24.28
N THR A 788 -4.20 -6.72 24.09
CA THR A 788 -3.71 -8.10 24.25
C THR A 788 -2.86 -8.48 23.03
N ARG A 789 -1.64 -8.90 23.23
CA ARG A 789 -0.80 -9.53 22.21
C ARG A 789 -0.62 -11.01 22.46
N ARG A 790 -0.44 -11.80 21.41
CA ARG A 790 -0.32 -13.26 21.47
C ARG A 790 -1.48 -13.91 22.26
N PRO A 791 -2.73 -13.66 21.84
CA PRO A 791 -3.93 -14.03 22.59
C PRO A 791 -4.12 -15.55 22.72
N LEU A 792 -3.75 -16.33 21.69
CA LEU A 792 -3.90 -17.79 21.71
C LEU A 792 -2.95 -18.45 22.74
N LEU A 793 -1.73 -17.90 22.88
CA LEU A 793 -0.80 -18.34 23.91
C LEU A 793 -1.26 -17.92 25.31
N LEU A 794 -1.79 -16.71 25.46
CA LEU A 794 -2.36 -16.22 26.72
C LEU A 794 -3.50 -17.15 27.18
N GLU A 795 -4.44 -17.48 26.32
CA GLU A 795 -5.57 -18.36 26.62
C GLU A 795 -5.10 -19.78 26.98
N ARG A 796 -4.13 -20.32 26.23
CA ARG A 796 -3.53 -21.63 26.50
C ARG A 796 -2.84 -21.70 27.88
N ASN A 797 -2.25 -20.58 28.32
CA ASN A 797 -1.53 -20.44 29.58
C ASN A 797 -2.45 -20.08 30.76
N GLY A 798 -3.77 -20.04 30.60
CA GLY A 798 -4.74 -19.79 31.67
C GLY A 798 -5.13 -18.32 31.90
N GLY A 799 -4.83 -17.45 30.91
CA GLY A 799 -5.23 -16.02 30.93
C GLY A 799 -4.27 -15.13 31.70
N TRP A 800 -4.78 -14.02 32.22
CA TRP A 800 -3.97 -12.96 32.83
C TRP A 800 -3.34 -13.27 34.18
N GLY A 801 -3.83 -14.31 34.91
CA GLY A 801 -3.31 -14.70 36.23
C GLY A 801 -3.29 -13.52 37.20
N ASN A 802 -2.11 -13.28 37.79
CA ASN A 802 -1.84 -12.18 38.75
C ASN A 802 -1.36 -10.88 38.04
N THR A 803 -1.45 -10.78 36.75
CA THR A 803 -0.90 -9.64 35.98
C THR A 803 -1.70 -8.38 36.24
N THR A 804 -0.98 -7.30 36.56
CA THR A 804 -1.54 -5.97 36.87
C THR A 804 -0.94 -4.90 35.95
N VAL A 805 -1.64 -3.77 35.83
CA VAL A 805 -1.14 -2.54 35.22
C VAL A 805 -1.25 -1.40 36.24
N THR A 806 -0.23 -0.55 36.32
CA THR A 806 -0.24 0.62 37.20
C THR A 806 -0.58 1.86 36.40
N LEU A 807 -1.73 2.47 36.70
CA LEU A 807 -2.21 3.69 36.08
C LEU A 807 -1.59 4.92 36.77
N PRO A 808 -1.32 6.01 36.05
CA PRO A 808 -0.91 7.28 36.65
C PRO A 808 -1.94 7.80 37.67
N ARG A 809 -1.51 8.67 38.59
CA ARG A 809 -2.36 9.17 39.68
C ARG A 809 -3.62 9.85 39.17
N GLY A 810 -4.76 9.46 39.67
CA GLY A 810 -6.11 9.95 39.35
C GLY A 810 -7.06 8.84 38.95
N THR A 811 -8.29 9.22 38.68
CA THR A 811 -9.35 8.33 38.23
C THR A 811 -9.30 8.23 36.69
N TRP A 812 -9.33 7.03 36.16
CA TRP A 812 -9.36 6.71 34.74
C TRP A 812 -10.68 6.06 34.37
N VAL A 813 -11.30 6.56 33.30
CA VAL A 813 -12.57 6.04 32.78
C VAL A 813 -12.29 5.28 31.52
N ASP A 814 -12.65 4.02 31.45
CA ASP A 814 -12.62 3.27 30.19
C ASP A 814 -13.78 3.73 29.29
N ARG A 815 -13.44 4.32 28.19
CA ARG A 815 -14.38 4.87 27.21
C ARG A 815 -15.27 3.80 26.58
N MET A 816 -14.77 2.56 26.54
CA MET A 816 -15.48 1.42 25.98
C MET A 816 -16.51 0.87 26.96
N SER A 817 -16.10 0.56 28.17
CA SER A 817 -16.96 -0.11 29.17
C SER A 817 -17.67 0.84 30.13
N GLY A 818 -17.21 2.11 30.22
CA GLY A 818 -17.70 3.09 31.20
C GLY A 818 -17.20 2.85 32.64
N ARG A 819 -16.39 1.81 32.87
CA ARG A 819 -15.82 1.50 34.20
C ARG A 819 -14.72 2.48 34.58
N THR A 820 -14.54 2.65 35.88
CA THR A 820 -13.51 3.53 36.45
C THR A 820 -12.43 2.74 37.17
N TYR A 821 -11.19 3.19 37.06
CA TYR A 821 -10.02 2.53 37.62
C TYR A 821 -9.09 3.57 38.30
N GLU A 822 -8.35 3.13 39.33
CA GLU A 822 -7.36 3.95 40.02
C GLU A 822 -6.18 3.08 40.50
N GLY A 823 -4.96 3.62 40.42
CA GLY A 823 -3.77 2.95 40.95
C GLY A 823 -3.38 1.68 40.20
N THR A 824 -3.00 0.62 40.91
CA THR A 824 -2.63 -0.67 40.33
C THR A 824 -3.85 -1.57 40.25
N VAL A 825 -4.19 -2.00 39.02
CA VAL A 825 -5.41 -2.76 38.74
C VAL A 825 -5.09 -4.07 38.00
N PRO A 826 -5.84 -5.17 38.25
CA PRO A 826 -5.68 -6.40 37.47
C PRO A 826 -5.97 -6.14 35.97
N VAL A 827 -5.12 -6.64 35.08
CA VAL A 827 -5.34 -6.52 33.64
C VAL A 827 -6.63 -7.24 33.24
N ALA A 828 -6.95 -8.37 33.87
CA ALA A 828 -8.19 -9.11 33.66
C ALA A 828 -9.46 -8.26 33.89
N ASP A 829 -9.42 -7.31 34.81
CA ASP A 829 -10.59 -6.43 35.10
C ASP A 829 -10.73 -5.34 34.01
N VAL A 830 -9.61 -4.79 33.56
CA VAL A 830 -9.57 -3.74 32.51
C VAL A 830 -9.96 -4.32 31.17
N LEU A 831 -9.40 -5.46 30.80
CA LEU A 831 -9.66 -6.17 29.55
C LEU A 831 -10.76 -7.24 29.68
N GLY A 832 -11.67 -7.12 30.64
CA GLY A 832 -12.68 -8.14 30.91
C GLY A 832 -13.84 -8.21 29.90
N VAL A 833 -14.04 -7.18 29.07
CA VAL A 833 -15.12 -7.10 28.05
C VAL A 833 -14.57 -7.27 26.63
N LEU A 834 -13.48 -6.59 26.34
CA LEU A 834 -12.78 -6.61 25.05
C LEU A 834 -11.27 -6.85 25.30
N PRO A 835 -10.55 -7.38 24.30
CA PRO A 835 -9.10 -7.58 24.37
C PRO A 835 -8.31 -6.26 24.27
N THR A 836 -9.01 -5.13 24.32
CA THR A 836 -8.43 -3.79 24.26
C THR A 836 -9.25 -2.84 25.12
N ALA A 837 -8.61 -1.79 25.66
CA ALA A 837 -9.27 -0.75 26.45
C ALA A 837 -8.77 0.65 26.06
N LEU A 838 -9.66 1.64 26.20
CA LEU A 838 -9.37 3.06 25.95
C LEU A 838 -9.66 3.85 27.23
N LEU A 839 -8.63 4.08 28.04
CA LEU A 839 -8.74 4.77 29.32
C LEU A 839 -8.49 6.27 29.13
N VAL A 840 -9.37 7.10 29.67
CA VAL A 840 -9.29 8.55 29.64
C VAL A 840 -9.24 9.09 31.07
N SER A 841 -8.29 9.99 31.35
CA SER A 841 -8.18 10.62 32.65
C SER A 841 -9.41 11.48 32.95
N SER A 842 -9.97 11.36 34.15
CA SER A 842 -11.07 12.22 34.62
C SER A 842 -10.74 13.71 34.62
N ARG A 843 -9.44 14.08 34.68
CA ARG A 843 -8.97 15.47 34.51
C ARG A 843 -9.24 15.98 33.10
N LEU A 844 -8.97 15.19 32.07
CA LEU A 844 -9.24 15.56 30.68
C LEU A 844 -10.74 15.74 30.44
N ILE A 845 -11.57 14.81 30.95
CA ILE A 845 -13.04 14.87 30.84
C ILE A 845 -13.59 16.13 31.49
N ASN A 846 -13.09 16.50 32.66
CA ASN A 846 -13.55 17.67 33.43
C ASN A 846 -13.04 19.01 32.87
N SER A 847 -11.96 19.02 32.07
CA SER A 847 -11.41 20.25 31.48
C SER A 847 -12.33 20.91 30.45
N VAL A 848 -13.24 20.15 29.85
CA VAL A 848 -14.25 20.65 28.86
C VAL A 848 -15.53 21.11 29.54
N ALA A 849 -15.73 20.71 30.80
CA ALA A 849 -16.93 21.13 31.58
C ALA A 849 -16.80 22.52 32.26
N LEU A 850 -15.61 23.14 32.18
CA LEU A 850 -15.30 24.49 32.62
C LEU A 850 -15.16 25.46 31.44
#